data_87f2df689d68025cec497dd14ab19d70
#
_entry.id   87f2df689d68025cec497dd14ab19d70
#
_cell.length_a   1.000
_cell.length_b   1.000
_cell.length_c   1.000
_cell.angle_alpha   90.00
_cell.angle_beta   90.00
_cell.angle_gamma   90.00
#
_symmetry.space_group_name_H-M   'P 1'
#
loop_
_entity.id
_entity.type
_entity.pdbx_description
1 polymer ?
#
loop_
_entity_poly.entity_id
_entity_poly.type
_entity_poly.pdbx_seq_one_letter_code
_entity_poly.pdbx_strand_id
1 'polypeptide(L)'
;MDLPKQYDPSTVEERLYRRWEENGYFHEEPDPARPPFIICMPPPNVTGRAHLGHGSTYTPMDVLVRYHRMRGNNADWLPGLDHAAIATEAVVIKDLAREGITRDDLGRERFVERAWDWSRTYGGAIESQFRVLGFGPDWQRSRFTMDQGLSAAVRSLFVRLYREGRIYRGRRLVNWDPRGQTTVSDAEVDRVERDATLWHVAYPLRDDSRRSIVIATTRPETILGDVAIAVHPDDERYAGLVGSYVLVPPLLDRAIPIVADAAVDRTFGTGAVKVTPAHDATDYDIGTRHALPMPSILDQHARITGAEVAVGPYDGMDRYEARKRIVEDLRRDGRLVKEEAHRMSLAVSERTGDTIEPMLSLQWFVRMEELAKPALDVYHNGQLRFIPERYGRTYEQWLENIRDWNISRQLWWGHRLPVWYAPDGTPVVAETEDEAREIALRDFGTDVLVRDPDTLDTWFSSGIWPFSILGWPESTTELQCWYPSQVLVTGGDIVFLWVARMVMLGLHVMGELPFPDVFVPPLVFDAQGRKMSKSLGNAIDPMELAKQYGADAFRMGVLRQMRLEGQEIRFVESRCEEARNFNNKIWNATRFLLTLAEGLPGARILPKPQSLTIADRWILTRLHDTILAVESAYDRYDFGSAADALWRFVWYEFCDWYLEATKIEDNLSTRAAVLSFVWNNAMRLLHPIEPFITEEVWLAIPHDGKTIMTATWPDPEEVPVDRDAAAAFELVQLAAERLRNLRAEMGLQPREPLTLETPANVPAQAAALLGHFAAASVEPAPAAGDTLEDALAALRARAPRELLEGRYTKDLMRLAGEVERLERKLSNEAFVAKAAPDVVAKERAKLEGYRLEQKSVQSALDALTDSVA
;
A
#
# COMPACT_ATOMS: atom_id res chain seq x y z
N MET A 1 12.50 5.09 40.60
CA MET A 1 11.47 4.06 40.26
C MET A 1 12.18 2.78 39.90
N ASP A 2 11.86 1.66 40.55
CA ASP A 2 12.42 0.36 40.16
C ASP A 2 11.59 -0.18 38.98
N LEU A 3 12.17 -0.18 37.80
CA LEU A 3 11.52 -0.76 36.62
C LEU A 3 11.57 -2.31 36.69
N PRO A 4 10.50 -3.02 36.25
CA PRO A 4 10.49 -4.47 36.16
C PRO A 4 11.68 -5.03 35.40
N LYS A 5 12.01 -6.31 35.59
CA LYS A 5 13.15 -6.95 34.91
C LYS A 5 12.96 -7.04 33.40
N GLN A 6 11.74 -7.17 32.96
CA GLN A 6 11.35 -7.32 31.54
C GLN A 6 10.30 -6.28 31.20
N TYR A 7 10.33 -5.79 29.98
CA TYR A 7 9.25 -5.00 29.40
C TYR A 7 8.06 -5.92 29.08
N ASP A 8 6.90 -5.55 29.56
CA ASP A 8 5.65 -6.25 29.27
C ASP A 8 4.66 -5.28 28.59
N PRO A 9 4.53 -5.36 27.25
CA PRO A 9 3.63 -4.50 26.49
C PRO A 9 2.18 -4.54 27.01
N SER A 10 1.71 -5.71 27.44
CA SER A 10 0.32 -5.91 27.87
C SER A 10 -0.08 -5.05 29.08
N THR A 11 0.88 -4.68 29.92
CA THR A 11 0.66 -3.83 31.10
C THR A 11 0.80 -2.33 30.80
N VAL A 12 1.44 -1.99 29.69
CA VAL A 12 1.84 -0.62 29.35
C VAL A 12 0.92 -0.01 28.30
N GLU A 13 0.65 -0.73 27.21
CA GLU A 13 0.04 -0.21 25.99
C GLU A 13 -1.37 0.35 26.22
N GLU A 14 -2.28 -0.43 26.82
CA GLU A 14 -3.66 0.01 27.09
C GLU A 14 -3.69 1.22 28.06
N ARG A 15 -2.84 1.21 29.10
CA ARG A 15 -2.76 2.30 30.07
C ARG A 15 -2.27 3.60 29.44
N LEU A 16 -1.23 3.54 28.62
CA LEU A 16 -0.68 4.71 27.94
C LEU A 16 -1.63 5.24 26.88
N TYR A 17 -2.24 4.36 26.08
CA TYR A 17 -3.18 4.79 25.06
C TYR A 17 -4.37 5.54 25.68
N ARG A 18 -4.97 5.01 26.76
CA ARG A 18 -6.04 5.66 27.49
C ARG A 18 -5.59 7.02 28.03
N ARG A 19 -4.39 7.11 28.60
CA ARG A 19 -3.81 8.38 29.07
C ARG A 19 -3.69 9.39 27.94
N TRP A 20 -3.29 8.99 26.73
CA TRP A 20 -3.18 9.89 25.58
C TRP A 20 -4.54 10.42 25.14
N GLU A 21 -5.56 9.56 25.03
CA GLU A 21 -6.92 9.97 24.70
C GLU A 21 -7.52 10.91 25.77
N GLU A 22 -7.44 10.55 27.04
CA GLU A 22 -8.00 11.34 28.15
C GLU A 22 -7.37 12.74 28.27
N ASN A 23 -6.10 12.90 27.88
CA ASN A 23 -5.43 14.18 27.86
C ASN A 23 -5.51 14.91 26.52
N GLY A 24 -6.17 14.35 25.51
CA GLY A 24 -6.36 14.98 24.22
C GLY A 24 -5.08 15.13 23.39
N TYR A 25 -4.06 14.27 23.59
CA TYR A 25 -2.77 14.41 22.90
C TYR A 25 -2.82 14.08 21.41
N PHE A 26 -3.89 13.46 20.92
CA PHE A 26 -4.12 13.24 19.49
C PHE A 26 -4.82 14.42 18.81
N HIS A 27 -5.53 15.24 19.57
CA HIS A 27 -6.34 16.34 19.07
C HIS A 27 -5.50 17.61 18.88
N GLU A 28 -5.74 18.31 17.78
CA GLU A 28 -5.12 19.58 17.46
C GLU A 28 -6.19 20.57 16.99
N GLU A 29 -6.05 21.86 17.37
CA GLU A 29 -6.91 22.92 16.85
C GLU A 29 -6.22 23.64 15.70
N PRO A 30 -6.97 24.14 14.69
CA PRO A 30 -6.39 24.91 13.61
C PRO A 30 -5.63 26.13 14.13
N ASP A 31 -4.35 26.22 13.79
CA ASP A 31 -3.47 27.30 14.20
C ASP A 31 -2.73 27.89 12.97
N PRO A 32 -3.17 29.04 12.44
CA PRO A 32 -2.55 29.65 11.28
C PRO A 32 -1.14 30.19 11.55
N ALA A 33 -0.68 30.22 12.80
CA ALA A 33 0.69 30.63 13.15
C ALA A 33 1.71 29.50 12.98
N ARG A 34 1.26 28.24 12.90
CA ARG A 34 2.11 27.08 12.71
C ARG A 34 1.90 26.45 11.34
N PRO A 35 2.96 26.01 10.64
CA PRO A 35 2.80 25.30 9.37
C PRO A 35 1.92 24.07 9.54
N PRO A 36 0.88 23.86 8.73
CA PRO A 36 0.04 22.67 8.85
C PRO A 36 0.79 21.41 8.38
N PHE A 37 0.45 20.29 8.99
CA PHE A 37 0.77 18.97 8.47
C PHE A 37 -0.40 18.03 8.73
N ILE A 38 -1.24 17.90 7.73
CA ILE A 38 -2.52 17.19 7.83
C ILE A 38 -2.50 15.96 6.96
N ILE A 39 -2.91 14.84 7.52
CA ILE A 39 -3.18 13.61 6.76
C ILE A 39 -4.66 13.27 6.88
N CYS A 40 -5.36 13.24 5.73
CA CYS A 40 -6.69 12.67 5.66
C CYS A 40 -6.55 11.15 5.56
N MET A 41 -6.98 10.43 6.58
CA MET A 41 -6.94 8.96 6.60
C MET A 41 -7.74 8.41 5.42
N PRO A 42 -7.22 7.47 4.62
CA PRO A 42 -8.06 6.66 3.74
C PRO A 42 -9.13 5.96 4.60
N PRO A 43 -10.41 6.30 4.42
CA PRO A 43 -11.42 5.75 5.32
C PRO A 43 -11.61 4.26 5.05
N PRO A 44 -11.38 3.36 6.03
CA PRO A 44 -11.57 1.94 5.81
C PRO A 44 -13.04 1.61 5.63
N ASN A 45 -13.31 0.62 4.76
CA ASN A 45 -14.63 0.09 4.51
C ASN A 45 -15.16 -0.66 5.75
N VAL A 46 -16.42 -0.44 6.11
CA VAL A 46 -17.08 -1.10 7.24
C VAL A 46 -17.51 -2.56 6.92
N THR A 47 -16.69 -3.27 6.14
CA THR A 47 -16.99 -4.63 5.67
C THR A 47 -16.41 -5.75 6.54
N GLY A 48 -15.56 -5.41 7.53
CA GLY A 48 -14.94 -6.40 8.40
C GLY A 48 -13.88 -5.83 9.32
N ARG A 49 -12.97 -6.69 9.78
CA ARG A 49 -11.85 -6.33 10.66
C ARG A 49 -10.64 -5.85 9.87
N ALA A 50 -9.80 -5.04 10.50
CA ALA A 50 -8.51 -4.65 9.95
C ALA A 50 -7.63 -5.87 9.65
N HIS A 51 -6.83 -5.78 8.61
CA HIS A 51 -5.85 -6.79 8.18
C HIS A 51 -4.45 -6.19 8.08
N LEU A 52 -3.44 -7.01 7.83
CA LEU A 52 -2.04 -6.57 7.81
C LEU A 52 -1.76 -5.41 6.84
N GLY A 53 -2.50 -5.33 5.71
CA GLY A 53 -2.41 -4.19 4.79
C GLY A 53 -2.77 -2.86 5.44
N HIS A 54 -3.76 -2.81 6.34
CA HIS A 54 -4.03 -1.60 7.12
C HIS A 54 -2.85 -1.24 8.01
N GLY A 55 -2.24 -2.25 8.68
CA GLY A 55 -1.06 -2.03 9.50
C GLY A 55 0.10 -1.41 8.72
N SER A 56 0.38 -1.91 7.51
CA SER A 56 1.45 -1.37 6.66
C SER A 56 1.15 0.01 6.08
N THR A 57 -0.12 0.35 5.86
CA THR A 57 -0.51 1.65 5.30
C THR A 57 -0.62 2.74 6.37
N TYR A 58 -1.17 2.42 7.55
CA TYR A 58 -1.44 3.42 8.59
C TYR A 58 -0.25 3.67 9.51
N THR A 59 0.67 2.71 9.66
CA THR A 59 1.90 2.94 10.43
C THR A 59 2.73 4.11 9.89
N PRO A 60 3.01 4.24 8.57
CA PRO A 60 3.65 5.41 8.00
C PRO A 60 2.94 6.74 8.30
N MET A 61 1.61 6.76 8.25
CA MET A 61 0.83 7.97 8.55
C MET A 61 1.02 8.43 10.00
N ASP A 62 0.90 7.49 10.94
CA ASP A 62 1.10 7.77 12.36
C ASP A 62 2.53 8.25 12.66
N VAL A 63 3.53 7.65 12.00
CA VAL A 63 4.93 8.07 12.10
C VAL A 63 5.10 9.51 11.63
N LEU A 64 4.55 9.87 10.47
CA LEU A 64 4.66 11.23 9.93
C LEU A 64 3.98 12.26 10.83
N VAL A 65 2.76 11.98 11.29
CA VAL A 65 2.03 12.92 12.15
C VAL A 65 2.75 13.13 13.48
N ARG A 66 3.26 12.07 14.13
CA ARG A 66 4.07 12.18 15.36
C ARG A 66 5.36 12.95 15.11
N TYR A 67 6.06 12.66 14.02
CA TYR A 67 7.28 13.38 13.63
C TYR A 67 7.03 14.86 13.44
N HIS A 68 6.03 15.24 12.64
CA HIS A 68 5.71 16.64 12.38
C HIS A 68 5.16 17.37 13.60
N ARG A 69 4.43 16.68 14.47
CA ARG A 69 4.00 17.26 15.76
C ARG A 69 5.20 17.62 16.65
N MET A 70 6.18 16.71 16.73
CA MET A 70 7.43 16.98 17.45
C MET A 70 8.29 18.07 16.78
N ARG A 71 8.15 18.29 15.46
CA ARG A 71 8.76 19.41 14.72
C ARG A 71 8.07 20.74 14.95
N GLY A 72 6.96 20.77 15.70
CA GLY A 72 6.20 22.00 16.01
C GLY A 72 5.17 22.38 14.95
N ASN A 73 4.91 21.55 13.95
CA ASN A 73 3.84 21.76 13.00
C ASN A 73 2.46 21.71 13.67
N ASN A 74 1.45 22.37 13.09
CA ASN A 74 0.06 22.12 13.40
C ASN A 74 -0.32 20.80 12.71
N ALA A 75 -0.03 19.68 13.40
CA ALA A 75 -0.04 18.35 12.80
C ALA A 75 -1.22 17.53 13.31
N ASP A 76 -2.12 17.14 12.38
CA ASP A 76 -3.27 16.31 12.73
C ASP A 76 -3.51 15.18 11.72
N TRP A 77 -4.08 14.10 12.22
CA TRP A 77 -4.46 12.92 11.44
C TRP A 77 -5.97 12.73 11.53
N LEU A 78 -6.67 13.10 10.45
CA LEU A 78 -8.12 13.10 10.38
C LEU A 78 -8.68 11.72 10.04
N PRO A 79 -9.33 11.02 10.97
CA PRO A 79 -9.86 9.69 10.75
C PRO A 79 -11.26 9.73 10.15
N GLY A 80 -11.65 8.61 9.54
CA GLY A 80 -13.01 8.37 9.13
C GLY A 80 -13.26 6.95 8.69
N LEU A 81 -14.51 6.65 8.37
CA LEU A 81 -14.99 5.36 7.90
C LEU A 81 -15.77 5.54 6.61
N ASP A 82 -15.60 4.62 5.66
CA ASP A 82 -16.37 4.62 4.42
C ASP A 82 -17.57 3.69 4.53
N HIS A 83 -18.73 4.17 4.09
CA HIS A 83 -19.95 3.38 3.96
C HIS A 83 -19.83 2.27 2.93
N ALA A 84 -18.93 2.39 1.96
CA ALA A 84 -18.56 1.38 0.95
C ALA A 84 -19.77 0.72 0.28
N ALA A 85 -20.64 1.52 -0.32
CA ALA A 85 -21.98 1.18 -0.79
C ALA A 85 -22.17 -0.29 -1.24
N ILE A 86 -21.61 -0.67 -2.38
CA ILE A 86 -21.78 -2.02 -2.95
C ILE A 86 -21.17 -3.12 -2.06
N ALA A 87 -20.03 -2.85 -1.43
CA ALA A 87 -19.33 -3.84 -0.61
C ALA A 87 -20.09 -4.12 0.69
N THR A 88 -20.62 -3.08 1.34
CA THR A 88 -21.40 -3.21 2.58
C THR A 88 -22.77 -3.83 2.28
N GLU A 89 -23.45 -3.44 1.20
CA GLU A 89 -24.71 -4.07 0.80
C GLU A 89 -24.53 -5.57 0.56
N ALA A 90 -23.45 -5.98 -0.13
CA ALA A 90 -23.15 -7.39 -0.39
C ALA A 90 -22.92 -8.21 0.90
N VAL A 91 -22.21 -7.67 1.89
CA VAL A 91 -22.00 -8.39 3.16
C VAL A 91 -23.26 -8.45 4.00
N VAL A 92 -24.08 -7.41 4.00
CA VAL A 92 -25.39 -7.41 4.68
C VAL A 92 -26.35 -8.42 4.05
N ILE A 93 -26.43 -8.49 2.71
CA ILE A 93 -27.21 -9.51 1.99
C ILE A 93 -26.75 -10.92 2.37
N LYS A 94 -25.42 -11.12 2.43
CA LYS A 94 -24.87 -12.43 2.84
C LYS A 94 -25.20 -12.80 4.29
N ASP A 95 -25.27 -11.82 5.17
CA ASP A 95 -25.64 -12.00 6.56
C ASP A 95 -27.13 -12.35 6.66
N LEU A 96 -28.01 -11.62 5.98
CA LEU A 96 -29.43 -11.92 5.90
C LEU A 96 -29.72 -13.32 5.32
N ALA A 97 -28.95 -13.74 4.32
CA ALA A 97 -29.11 -15.08 3.73
C ALA A 97 -28.84 -16.21 4.72
N ARG A 98 -28.04 -16.00 5.78
CA ARG A 98 -27.84 -16.95 6.87
C ARG A 98 -29.07 -17.07 7.76
N GLU A 99 -29.88 -16.01 7.81
CA GLU A 99 -31.16 -15.98 8.52
C GLU A 99 -32.31 -16.48 7.62
N GLY A 100 -32.03 -16.81 6.34
CA GLY A 100 -33.04 -17.23 5.37
C GLY A 100 -33.92 -16.08 4.83
N ILE A 101 -33.43 -14.84 4.95
CA ILE A 101 -34.14 -13.61 4.57
C ILE A 101 -33.47 -13.02 3.34
N THR A 102 -34.25 -12.58 2.35
CA THR A 102 -33.77 -11.81 1.20
C THR A 102 -33.88 -10.31 1.47
N ARG A 103 -33.11 -9.50 0.70
CA ARG A 103 -33.24 -8.06 0.72
C ARG A 103 -34.68 -7.60 0.46
N ASP A 104 -35.32 -8.20 -0.52
CA ASP A 104 -36.67 -7.81 -0.96
C ASP A 104 -37.75 -8.20 0.07
N ASP A 105 -37.58 -9.25 0.86
CA ASP A 105 -38.46 -9.61 1.97
C ASP A 105 -38.45 -8.53 3.07
N LEU A 106 -37.31 -7.86 3.31
CA LEU A 106 -37.24 -6.77 4.29
C LEU A 106 -37.85 -5.47 3.78
N GLY A 107 -37.70 -5.18 2.48
CA GLY A 107 -37.93 -3.88 1.92
C GLY A 107 -36.83 -2.87 2.24
N ARG A 108 -36.76 -1.78 1.46
CA ARG A 108 -35.66 -0.81 1.46
C ARG A 108 -35.40 -0.20 2.84
N GLU A 109 -36.42 0.26 3.53
CA GLU A 109 -36.27 0.97 4.80
C GLU A 109 -35.59 0.10 5.87
N ARG A 110 -36.11 -1.10 6.10
CA ARG A 110 -35.54 -2.03 7.08
C ARG A 110 -34.17 -2.55 6.68
N PHE A 111 -33.92 -2.71 5.38
CA PHE A 111 -32.60 -3.08 4.89
C PHE A 111 -31.58 -2.00 5.20
N VAL A 112 -31.91 -0.73 4.96
CA VAL A 112 -31.04 0.40 5.28
C VAL A 112 -30.78 0.51 6.79
N GLU A 113 -31.80 0.26 7.64
CA GLU A 113 -31.61 0.18 9.09
C GLU A 113 -30.60 -0.93 9.48
N ARG A 114 -30.73 -2.12 8.88
CA ARG A 114 -29.79 -3.24 9.09
C ARG A 114 -28.35 -2.87 8.66
N ALA A 115 -28.21 -2.15 7.55
CA ALA A 115 -26.90 -1.70 7.07
C ALA A 115 -26.29 -0.62 8.00
N TRP A 116 -27.10 0.25 8.61
CA TRP A 116 -26.65 1.16 9.66
C TRP A 116 -26.16 0.42 10.91
N ASP A 117 -26.88 -0.61 11.37
CA ASP A 117 -26.48 -1.44 12.52
C ASP A 117 -25.16 -2.18 12.23
N TRP A 118 -25.02 -2.72 11.03
CA TRP A 118 -23.79 -3.32 10.55
C TRP A 118 -22.63 -2.33 10.61
N SER A 119 -22.80 -1.15 10.03
CA SER A 119 -21.78 -0.12 9.96
C SER A 119 -21.32 0.36 11.34
N ARG A 120 -22.26 0.54 12.28
CA ARG A 120 -21.94 0.90 13.68
C ARG A 120 -21.09 -0.19 14.36
N THR A 121 -21.47 -1.44 14.18
CA THR A 121 -20.80 -2.58 14.81
C THR A 121 -19.38 -2.76 14.30
N TYR A 122 -19.18 -2.78 12.98
CA TYR A 122 -17.88 -3.04 12.39
C TYR A 122 -16.97 -1.81 12.37
N GLY A 123 -17.53 -0.62 12.26
CA GLY A 123 -16.79 0.63 12.38
C GLY A 123 -16.13 0.76 13.75
N GLY A 124 -16.87 0.56 14.83
CA GLY A 124 -16.32 0.57 16.19
C GLY A 124 -15.28 -0.51 16.43
N ALA A 125 -15.42 -1.68 15.78
CA ALA A 125 -14.42 -2.73 15.87
C ALA A 125 -13.09 -2.34 15.20
N ILE A 126 -13.12 -1.70 14.03
CA ILE A 126 -11.93 -1.22 13.31
C ILE A 126 -11.20 -0.16 14.14
N GLU A 127 -11.93 0.84 14.65
CA GLU A 127 -11.34 1.88 15.49
C GLU A 127 -10.68 1.29 16.75
N SER A 128 -11.34 0.31 17.39
CA SER A 128 -10.77 -0.39 18.55
C SER A 128 -9.47 -1.12 18.18
N GLN A 129 -9.39 -1.74 17.01
CA GLN A 129 -8.18 -2.39 16.52
C GLN A 129 -7.04 -1.39 16.25
N PHE A 130 -7.36 -0.21 15.73
CA PHE A 130 -6.37 0.84 15.51
C PHE A 130 -5.78 1.36 16.82
N ARG A 131 -6.60 1.47 17.88
CA ARG A 131 -6.11 1.81 19.23
C ARG A 131 -5.11 0.79 19.75
N VAL A 132 -5.39 -0.49 19.56
CA VAL A 132 -4.47 -1.58 19.96
C VAL A 132 -3.14 -1.51 19.19
N LEU A 133 -3.14 -1.09 17.92
CA LEU A 133 -1.92 -0.90 17.13
C LEU A 133 -1.16 0.41 17.45
N GLY A 134 -1.66 1.20 18.39
CA GLY A 134 -1.03 2.44 18.82
C GLY A 134 -1.18 3.60 17.84
N PHE A 135 -2.13 3.52 16.89
CA PHE A 135 -2.40 4.62 15.99
C PHE A 135 -3.12 5.76 16.71
N GLY A 136 -2.65 6.97 16.48
CA GLY A 136 -3.12 8.17 17.18
C GLY A 136 -3.77 9.20 16.26
N PRO A 137 -4.82 8.85 15.49
CA PRO A 137 -5.60 9.85 14.79
C PRO A 137 -6.46 10.66 15.77
N ASP A 138 -6.92 11.82 15.37
CA ASP A 138 -7.85 12.62 16.15
C ASP A 138 -9.25 12.02 16.19
N TRP A 139 -9.49 11.13 17.13
CA TRP A 139 -10.78 10.46 17.30
C TRP A 139 -11.96 11.39 17.54
N GLN A 140 -11.72 12.62 18.01
CA GLN A 140 -12.77 13.62 18.23
C GLN A 140 -13.30 14.17 16.90
N ARG A 141 -12.50 14.08 15.84
CA ARG A 141 -12.84 14.50 14.47
C ARG A 141 -13.19 13.32 13.55
N SER A 142 -13.42 12.12 14.12
CA SER A 142 -13.79 10.95 13.31
C SER A 142 -15.10 11.21 12.56
N ARG A 143 -15.10 10.93 11.26
CA ARG A 143 -16.24 11.15 10.37
C ARG A 143 -16.67 9.86 9.69
N PHE A 144 -17.92 9.79 9.34
CA PHE A 144 -18.48 8.72 8.50
C PHE A 144 -19.00 9.29 7.19
N THR A 145 -18.61 8.70 6.06
CA THR A 145 -18.95 9.26 4.72
C THR A 145 -20.44 9.50 4.50
N MET A 146 -21.35 8.87 5.28
CA MET A 146 -22.78 9.13 5.26
C MET A 146 -23.30 9.96 6.44
N ASP A 147 -22.43 10.61 7.23
CA ASP A 147 -22.91 11.56 8.24
C ASP A 147 -23.63 12.77 7.58
N GLN A 148 -24.30 13.55 8.39
CA GLN A 148 -25.14 14.65 7.90
C GLN A 148 -24.33 15.68 7.09
N GLY A 149 -23.15 16.09 7.58
CA GLY A 149 -22.32 17.10 6.93
C GLY A 149 -21.73 16.60 5.61
N LEU A 150 -21.16 15.37 5.61
CA LEU A 150 -20.61 14.77 4.40
C LEU A 150 -21.73 14.46 3.38
N SER A 151 -22.91 14.04 3.82
CA SER A 151 -24.06 13.87 2.93
C SER A 151 -24.54 15.19 2.32
N ALA A 152 -24.43 16.29 3.04
CA ALA A 152 -24.72 17.62 2.48
C ALA A 152 -23.67 17.99 1.42
N ALA A 153 -22.39 17.78 1.70
CA ALA A 153 -21.31 18.01 0.75
C ALA A 153 -21.49 17.23 -0.56
N VAL A 154 -21.86 15.96 -0.47
CA VAL A 154 -22.14 15.12 -1.65
C VAL A 154 -23.30 15.67 -2.48
N ARG A 155 -24.40 16.12 -1.84
CA ARG A 155 -25.52 16.74 -2.55
C ARG A 155 -25.14 18.06 -3.21
N SER A 156 -24.43 18.93 -2.49
CA SER A 156 -23.94 20.20 -3.04
C SER A 156 -23.02 19.98 -4.25
N LEU A 157 -22.10 19.00 -4.21
CA LEU A 157 -21.29 18.65 -5.36
C LEU A 157 -22.13 18.23 -6.55
N PHE A 158 -23.08 17.31 -6.35
CA PHE A 158 -23.93 16.81 -7.43
C PHE A 158 -24.71 17.95 -8.10
N VAL A 159 -25.37 18.79 -7.30
CA VAL A 159 -26.18 19.92 -7.77
C VAL A 159 -25.30 20.94 -8.52
N ARG A 160 -24.11 21.25 -7.99
CA ARG A 160 -23.13 22.14 -8.65
C ARG A 160 -22.72 21.60 -10.01
N LEU A 161 -22.23 20.35 -10.08
CA LEU A 161 -21.81 19.74 -11.35
C LEU A 161 -22.94 19.60 -12.35
N TYR A 162 -24.16 19.36 -11.90
CA TYR A 162 -25.33 19.35 -12.78
C TYR A 162 -25.64 20.74 -13.35
N ARG A 163 -25.66 21.79 -12.53
CA ARG A 163 -25.89 23.17 -12.97
C ARG A 163 -24.79 23.65 -13.92
N GLU A 164 -23.58 23.16 -13.78
CA GLU A 164 -22.45 23.40 -14.70
C GLU A 164 -22.53 22.57 -15.99
N GLY A 165 -23.52 21.68 -16.14
CA GLY A 165 -23.67 20.78 -17.30
C GLY A 165 -22.66 19.63 -17.34
N ARG A 166 -21.96 19.37 -16.24
CA ARG A 166 -21.00 18.28 -16.09
C ARG A 166 -21.67 16.96 -15.81
N ILE A 167 -22.77 16.96 -15.08
CA ILE A 167 -23.62 15.77 -14.86
C ILE A 167 -24.76 15.76 -15.86
N TYR A 168 -24.98 14.61 -16.47
CA TYR A 168 -26.10 14.38 -17.38
C TYR A 168 -26.65 12.97 -17.22
N ARG A 169 -27.90 12.78 -17.67
CA ARG A 169 -28.57 11.48 -17.78
C ARG A 169 -28.54 11.01 -19.24
N GLY A 170 -28.09 9.77 -19.48
CA GLY A 170 -27.97 9.27 -20.84
C GLY A 170 -28.03 7.75 -20.92
N ARG A 171 -28.41 7.23 -22.09
CA ARG A 171 -28.37 5.79 -22.39
C ARG A 171 -27.01 5.47 -22.97
N ARG A 172 -26.17 4.79 -22.18
CA ARG A 172 -24.81 4.41 -22.54
C ARG A 172 -24.51 2.98 -22.15
N LEU A 173 -23.46 2.41 -22.76
CA LEU A 173 -22.95 1.09 -22.40
C LEU A 173 -22.33 1.15 -21.01
N VAL A 174 -22.74 0.26 -20.11
CA VAL A 174 -22.25 0.13 -18.73
C VAL A 174 -21.93 -1.33 -18.42
N ASN A 175 -21.07 -1.56 -17.44
CA ASN A 175 -20.85 -2.88 -16.87
C ASN A 175 -22.02 -3.22 -15.94
N TRP A 176 -22.83 -4.18 -16.30
CA TRP A 176 -23.96 -4.64 -15.51
C TRP A 176 -23.63 -5.95 -14.79
N ASP A 177 -23.86 -6.01 -13.50
CA ASP A 177 -23.81 -7.25 -12.70
C ASP A 177 -25.22 -7.85 -12.63
N PRO A 178 -25.53 -8.94 -13.37
CA PRO A 178 -26.87 -9.50 -13.40
C PRO A 178 -27.30 -10.15 -12.07
N ARG A 179 -26.34 -10.56 -11.25
CA ARG A 179 -26.61 -11.13 -9.93
C ARG A 179 -26.73 -10.04 -8.87
N GLY A 180 -25.87 -9.03 -8.92
CA GLY A 180 -25.90 -7.87 -8.04
C GLY A 180 -27.02 -6.87 -8.40
N GLN A 181 -27.61 -6.98 -9.58
CA GLN A 181 -28.66 -6.10 -10.13
C GLN A 181 -28.27 -4.62 -10.07
N THR A 182 -27.01 -4.31 -10.41
CA THR A 182 -26.48 -2.95 -10.38
C THR A 182 -25.37 -2.79 -11.41
N THR A 183 -25.08 -1.53 -11.76
CA THR A 183 -23.88 -1.18 -12.51
C THR A 183 -22.66 -1.27 -11.59
N VAL A 184 -21.51 -1.67 -12.15
CA VAL A 184 -20.24 -1.72 -11.47
C VAL A 184 -19.18 -0.90 -12.24
N SER A 185 -18.23 -0.35 -11.54
CA SER A 185 -17.11 0.38 -12.17
C SER A 185 -16.11 -0.61 -12.78
N ASP A 186 -15.27 -0.15 -13.73
CA ASP A 186 -14.23 -0.98 -14.35
C ASP A 186 -13.27 -1.60 -13.34
N ALA A 187 -13.09 -0.95 -12.19
CA ALA A 187 -12.21 -1.42 -11.12
C ALA A 187 -12.84 -2.48 -10.20
N GLU A 188 -14.13 -2.65 -10.27
CA GLU A 188 -14.86 -3.70 -9.55
C GLU A 188 -15.04 -4.95 -10.42
N VAL A 189 -14.35 -4.98 -11.57
CA VAL A 189 -14.36 -6.06 -12.55
C VAL A 189 -13.03 -6.79 -12.56
N ASP A 190 -13.04 -8.03 -12.08
CA ASP A 190 -11.89 -8.92 -12.18
C ASP A 190 -11.79 -9.55 -13.57
N ARG A 191 -10.57 -9.86 -14.00
CA ARG A 191 -10.29 -10.59 -15.24
C ARG A 191 -9.85 -12.01 -14.92
N VAL A 192 -10.66 -12.99 -15.31
CA VAL A 192 -10.41 -14.41 -15.01
C VAL A 192 -10.19 -15.16 -16.33
N GLU A 193 -9.03 -15.80 -16.45
CA GLU A 193 -8.76 -16.67 -17.58
C GLU A 193 -9.64 -17.92 -17.55
N ARG A 194 -10.38 -18.17 -18.63
CA ARG A 194 -11.22 -19.37 -18.79
C ARG A 194 -11.06 -19.98 -20.16
N ASP A 195 -11.19 -21.30 -20.18
CA ASP A 195 -11.33 -22.04 -21.44
C ASP A 195 -12.75 -21.81 -22.00
N ALA A 196 -12.80 -21.44 -23.25
CA ALA A 196 -14.01 -21.12 -24.00
C ALA A 196 -13.96 -21.79 -25.38
N THR A 197 -15.00 -21.61 -26.15
CA THR A 197 -15.07 -22.02 -27.54
C THR A 197 -15.23 -20.79 -28.41
N LEU A 198 -14.53 -20.77 -29.55
CA LEU A 198 -14.72 -19.80 -30.63
C LEU A 198 -15.54 -20.48 -31.73
N TRP A 199 -16.76 -20.01 -31.93
CA TRP A 199 -17.66 -20.55 -32.93
C TRP A 199 -17.57 -19.74 -34.21
N HIS A 200 -17.36 -20.43 -35.32
CA HIS A 200 -17.33 -19.88 -36.68
C HIS A 200 -18.71 -20.03 -37.30
N VAL A 201 -19.39 -18.92 -37.56
CA VAL A 201 -20.79 -18.92 -38.03
C VAL A 201 -20.90 -18.25 -39.40
N ALA A 202 -21.61 -18.92 -40.31
CA ALA A 202 -21.84 -18.43 -41.66
C ALA A 202 -23.11 -17.59 -41.75
N TYR A 203 -22.94 -16.34 -42.17
CA TYR A 203 -24.03 -15.40 -42.48
C TYR A 203 -24.25 -15.38 -44.00
N PRO A 204 -25.40 -15.88 -44.50
CA PRO A 204 -25.66 -15.90 -45.92
C PRO A 204 -25.87 -14.49 -46.46
N LEU A 205 -25.37 -14.20 -47.67
CA LEU A 205 -25.67 -12.97 -48.37
C LEU A 205 -27.14 -12.93 -48.71
N ARG A 206 -27.78 -11.79 -48.48
CA ARG A 206 -29.22 -11.60 -48.77
C ARG A 206 -29.56 -11.86 -50.23
N ASP A 207 -28.72 -11.39 -51.15
CA ASP A 207 -28.99 -11.44 -52.59
C ASP A 207 -28.46 -12.73 -53.25
N ASP A 208 -27.60 -13.52 -52.57
CA ASP A 208 -27.14 -14.87 -52.98
C ASP A 208 -26.86 -15.76 -51.76
N SER A 209 -27.85 -16.48 -51.29
CA SER A 209 -27.78 -17.33 -50.11
C SER A 209 -26.80 -18.51 -50.21
N ARG A 210 -26.24 -18.79 -51.38
CA ARG A 210 -25.17 -19.80 -51.60
C ARG A 210 -23.81 -19.25 -51.17
N ARG A 211 -23.68 -17.94 -51.08
CA ARG A 211 -22.49 -17.26 -50.56
C ARG A 211 -22.74 -16.80 -49.15
N SER A 212 -21.70 -16.85 -48.34
CA SER A 212 -21.77 -16.38 -46.95
C SER A 212 -20.47 -15.69 -46.54
N ILE A 213 -20.56 -14.78 -45.55
CA ILE A 213 -19.41 -14.32 -44.80
C ILE A 213 -19.37 -15.09 -43.48
N VAL A 214 -18.20 -15.53 -43.05
CA VAL A 214 -18.01 -16.30 -41.83
C VAL A 214 -17.41 -15.39 -40.78
N ILE A 215 -18.07 -15.30 -39.63
CA ILE A 215 -17.56 -14.61 -38.43
C ILE A 215 -17.12 -15.61 -37.38
N ALA A 216 -16.29 -15.17 -36.43
CA ALA A 216 -15.93 -15.96 -35.26
C ALA A 216 -16.37 -15.23 -33.99
N THR A 217 -17.05 -15.93 -33.07
CA THR A 217 -17.55 -15.35 -31.82
C THR A 217 -17.43 -16.31 -30.64
N THR A 218 -17.16 -15.78 -29.48
CA THR A 218 -17.25 -16.50 -28.18
C THR A 218 -18.62 -16.35 -27.52
N ARG A 219 -19.49 -15.52 -28.11
CA ARG A 219 -20.83 -15.18 -27.56
C ARG A 219 -21.94 -15.37 -28.59
N PRO A 220 -22.28 -16.63 -28.98
CA PRO A 220 -23.33 -16.90 -29.96
C PRO A 220 -24.71 -16.32 -29.56
N GLU A 221 -25.00 -16.21 -28.26
CA GLU A 221 -26.26 -15.63 -27.78
C GLU A 221 -26.49 -14.19 -28.24
N THR A 222 -25.41 -13.43 -28.45
CA THR A 222 -25.53 -12.03 -28.87
C THR A 222 -25.78 -11.85 -30.37
N ILE A 223 -25.68 -12.92 -31.17
CA ILE A 223 -25.98 -12.88 -32.61
C ILE A 223 -27.39 -12.35 -32.91
N LEU A 224 -28.33 -12.63 -32.00
CA LEU A 224 -29.71 -12.14 -32.13
C LEU A 224 -29.80 -10.61 -32.16
N GLY A 225 -28.83 -9.92 -31.62
CA GLY A 225 -28.76 -8.45 -31.56
C GLY A 225 -27.85 -7.83 -32.62
N ASP A 226 -27.29 -8.59 -33.55
CA ASP A 226 -26.37 -8.06 -34.54
C ASP A 226 -27.03 -7.06 -35.48
N VAL A 227 -26.32 -5.97 -35.74
CA VAL A 227 -26.79 -4.87 -36.60
C VAL A 227 -25.93 -4.62 -37.82
N ALA A 228 -24.71 -5.16 -37.83
CA ALA A 228 -23.79 -5.14 -38.99
C ALA A 228 -22.77 -6.26 -38.86
N ILE A 229 -22.08 -6.53 -39.97
CA ILE A 229 -20.78 -7.21 -39.97
C ILE A 229 -19.72 -6.18 -40.33
N ALA A 230 -18.68 -6.05 -39.50
CA ALA A 230 -17.55 -5.15 -39.73
C ALA A 230 -16.35 -5.92 -40.30
N VAL A 231 -15.67 -5.30 -41.28
CA VAL A 231 -14.43 -5.81 -41.88
C VAL A 231 -13.44 -4.66 -41.94
N HIS A 232 -12.16 -4.95 -41.94
CA HIS A 232 -11.13 -3.91 -42.08
C HIS A 232 -11.15 -3.34 -43.50
N PRO A 233 -11.04 -2.00 -43.71
CA PRO A 233 -11.10 -1.39 -45.04
C PRO A 233 -10.01 -1.90 -45.99
N ASP A 234 -8.83 -2.28 -45.48
CA ASP A 234 -7.71 -2.78 -46.24
C ASP A 234 -7.69 -4.32 -46.37
N ASP A 235 -8.78 -4.99 -46.02
CA ASP A 235 -8.87 -6.45 -46.13
C ASP A 235 -9.46 -6.82 -47.52
N GLU A 236 -8.57 -7.17 -48.43
CA GLU A 236 -8.95 -7.55 -49.81
C GLU A 236 -9.93 -8.74 -49.90
N ARG A 237 -9.98 -9.61 -48.90
CA ARG A 237 -10.88 -10.75 -48.83
C ARG A 237 -12.36 -10.33 -48.86
N TYR A 238 -12.64 -9.15 -48.29
CA TYR A 238 -13.98 -8.65 -48.09
C TYR A 238 -14.30 -7.35 -48.86
N ALA A 239 -13.33 -6.78 -49.57
CA ALA A 239 -13.49 -5.49 -50.26
C ALA A 239 -14.70 -5.46 -51.21
N GLY A 240 -15.00 -6.56 -51.88
CA GLY A 240 -16.19 -6.66 -52.76
C GLY A 240 -17.52 -6.92 -52.04
N LEU A 241 -17.53 -7.05 -50.75
CA LEU A 241 -18.71 -7.31 -49.91
C LEU A 241 -19.18 -6.09 -49.10
N VAL A 242 -18.32 -5.09 -48.95
CA VAL A 242 -18.70 -3.85 -48.22
C VAL A 242 -19.89 -3.19 -48.91
N GLY A 243 -20.92 -2.79 -48.12
CA GLY A 243 -22.19 -2.26 -48.62
C GLY A 243 -23.24 -3.32 -49.02
N SER A 244 -22.85 -4.62 -49.10
CA SER A 244 -23.82 -5.71 -49.25
C SER A 244 -24.51 -6.02 -47.91
N TYR A 245 -25.56 -6.86 -48.00
CA TYR A 245 -26.34 -7.26 -46.82
C TYR A 245 -26.24 -8.76 -46.57
N VAL A 246 -26.25 -9.15 -45.31
CA VAL A 246 -26.33 -10.55 -44.87
C VAL A 246 -27.58 -10.77 -44.03
N LEU A 247 -28.06 -12.02 -44.00
CA LEU A 247 -29.17 -12.41 -43.13
C LEU A 247 -28.60 -12.92 -41.77
N VAL A 248 -29.21 -12.49 -40.66
CA VAL A 248 -28.77 -12.86 -39.28
C VAL A 248 -29.24 -14.30 -38.98
N PRO A 249 -28.32 -15.27 -38.76
CA PRO A 249 -28.69 -16.61 -38.36
C PRO A 249 -28.98 -16.66 -36.83
N PRO A 250 -29.69 -17.68 -36.31
CA PRO A 250 -30.34 -18.77 -37.09
C PRO A 250 -31.73 -18.36 -37.68
N LEU A 251 -32.25 -17.20 -37.27
CA LEU A 251 -33.65 -16.79 -37.64
C LEU A 251 -33.78 -16.42 -39.12
N LEU A 252 -32.78 -15.79 -39.71
CA LEU A 252 -32.70 -15.35 -41.11
C LEU A 252 -33.84 -14.38 -41.53
N ASP A 253 -34.48 -13.76 -40.57
CA ASP A 253 -35.60 -12.84 -40.73
C ASP A 253 -35.16 -11.38 -40.88
N ARG A 254 -33.89 -11.05 -40.59
CA ARG A 254 -33.35 -9.70 -40.62
C ARG A 254 -32.10 -9.60 -41.47
N ALA A 255 -32.01 -8.59 -42.29
CA ALA A 255 -30.84 -8.26 -43.10
C ALA A 255 -30.05 -7.11 -42.44
N ILE A 256 -28.73 -7.31 -42.36
CA ILE A 256 -27.79 -6.32 -41.79
C ILE A 256 -26.68 -5.99 -42.77
N PRO A 257 -26.13 -4.75 -42.82
CA PRO A 257 -25.10 -4.34 -43.76
C PRO A 257 -23.71 -4.89 -43.38
N ILE A 258 -22.83 -5.01 -44.35
CA ILE A 258 -21.40 -5.17 -44.16
C ILE A 258 -20.76 -3.80 -44.24
N VAL A 259 -20.05 -3.38 -43.19
CA VAL A 259 -19.41 -2.05 -43.06
C VAL A 259 -17.90 -2.21 -42.97
N ALA A 260 -17.17 -1.18 -43.42
CA ALA A 260 -15.71 -1.14 -43.27
C ALA A 260 -15.32 -0.29 -42.05
N ASP A 261 -14.56 -0.85 -41.12
CA ASP A 261 -14.08 -0.14 -39.93
C ASP A 261 -12.65 -0.56 -39.59
N ALA A 262 -11.80 0.43 -39.36
CA ALA A 262 -10.37 0.23 -39.03
C ALA A 262 -10.10 -0.42 -37.66
N ALA A 263 -11.09 -0.47 -36.79
CA ALA A 263 -10.99 -1.14 -35.50
C ALA A 263 -10.98 -2.67 -35.61
N VAL A 264 -11.31 -3.24 -36.77
CA VAL A 264 -11.33 -4.70 -36.99
C VAL A 264 -9.91 -5.24 -37.15
N ASP A 265 -9.53 -6.23 -36.34
CA ASP A 265 -8.27 -6.96 -36.49
C ASP A 265 -8.40 -8.01 -37.59
N ARG A 266 -7.66 -7.80 -38.70
CA ARG A 266 -7.64 -8.71 -39.87
C ARG A 266 -7.06 -10.10 -39.56
N THR A 267 -6.33 -10.23 -38.48
CA THR A 267 -5.60 -11.46 -38.10
C THR A 267 -6.37 -12.31 -37.10
N PHE A 268 -7.35 -11.73 -36.41
CA PHE A 268 -8.14 -12.44 -35.43
C PHE A 268 -9.34 -13.14 -36.04
N GLY A 269 -9.53 -14.42 -35.72
CA GLY A 269 -10.64 -15.25 -36.22
C GLY A 269 -10.70 -15.32 -37.74
N THR A 270 -11.75 -14.76 -38.33
CA THR A 270 -11.94 -14.70 -39.80
C THR A 270 -11.54 -13.32 -40.37
N GLY A 271 -11.28 -12.31 -39.55
CA GLY A 271 -11.10 -10.94 -39.97
C GLY A 271 -12.44 -10.21 -40.25
N ALA A 272 -13.57 -10.88 -40.05
CA ALA A 272 -14.90 -10.31 -40.07
C ALA A 272 -15.53 -10.47 -38.70
N VAL A 273 -16.09 -9.37 -38.16
CA VAL A 273 -16.62 -9.29 -36.81
C VAL A 273 -18.10 -8.94 -36.89
N LYS A 274 -18.93 -9.66 -36.12
CA LYS A 274 -20.31 -9.28 -35.88
C LYS A 274 -20.36 -8.03 -35.02
N VAL A 275 -21.29 -7.13 -35.22
CA VAL A 275 -21.43 -5.89 -34.46
C VAL A 275 -22.73 -5.89 -33.68
N THR A 276 -22.63 -6.00 -32.36
CA THR A 276 -23.74 -5.96 -31.39
C THR A 276 -23.51 -4.82 -30.38
N PRO A 277 -23.81 -3.58 -30.73
CA PRO A 277 -23.39 -2.39 -29.99
C PRO A 277 -23.91 -2.31 -28.55
N ALA A 278 -25.05 -2.96 -28.26
CA ALA A 278 -25.62 -2.98 -26.91
C ALA A 278 -24.91 -3.92 -25.93
N HIS A 279 -23.99 -4.80 -26.39
CA HIS A 279 -23.42 -5.90 -25.58
C HIS A 279 -21.91 -6.10 -25.74
N ASP A 280 -21.23 -5.17 -26.40
CA ASP A 280 -19.76 -5.15 -26.53
C ASP A 280 -19.26 -3.71 -26.70
N ALA A 281 -18.15 -3.36 -26.03
CA ALA A 281 -17.62 -2.00 -26.04
C ALA A 281 -17.03 -1.60 -27.41
N THR A 282 -16.32 -2.51 -28.08
CA THR A 282 -15.78 -2.26 -29.42
C THR A 282 -16.89 -2.13 -30.45
N ASP A 283 -17.90 -2.98 -30.34
CA ASP A 283 -19.09 -2.92 -31.19
C ASP A 283 -19.90 -1.65 -30.96
N TYR A 284 -19.96 -1.14 -29.71
CA TYR A 284 -20.59 0.14 -29.39
C TYR A 284 -19.90 1.31 -30.09
N ASP A 285 -18.57 1.33 -30.10
CA ASP A 285 -17.80 2.37 -30.75
C ASP A 285 -17.96 2.29 -32.30
N ILE A 286 -17.96 1.09 -32.89
CA ILE A 286 -18.26 0.87 -34.31
C ILE A 286 -19.70 1.34 -34.60
N GLY A 287 -20.65 0.93 -33.77
CA GLY A 287 -22.06 1.31 -33.92
C GLY A 287 -22.26 2.82 -33.90
N THR A 288 -21.55 3.50 -33.04
CA THR A 288 -21.60 4.98 -32.91
C THR A 288 -21.00 5.65 -34.14
N ARG A 289 -19.84 5.22 -34.63
CA ARG A 289 -19.19 5.76 -35.85
C ARG A 289 -20.04 5.61 -37.10
N HIS A 290 -20.71 4.47 -37.22
CA HIS A 290 -21.54 4.13 -38.38
C HIS A 290 -23.03 4.47 -38.21
N ALA A 291 -23.41 5.12 -37.08
CA ALA A 291 -24.81 5.45 -36.75
C ALA A 291 -25.75 4.24 -36.85
N LEU A 292 -25.30 3.07 -36.40
CA LEU A 292 -26.06 1.82 -36.41
C LEU A 292 -27.10 1.81 -35.27
N PRO A 293 -28.23 1.09 -35.46
CA PRO A 293 -29.15 0.85 -34.33
C PRO A 293 -28.46 0.04 -33.22
N MET A 294 -28.87 0.22 -31.98
CA MET A 294 -28.29 -0.44 -30.83
C MET A 294 -29.34 -1.17 -29.97
N PRO A 295 -30.00 -2.22 -30.52
CA PRO A 295 -31.03 -2.94 -29.78
C PRO A 295 -30.40 -3.78 -28.66
N SER A 296 -31.00 -3.69 -27.46
CA SER A 296 -30.67 -4.59 -26.34
C SER A 296 -31.45 -5.90 -26.49
N ILE A 297 -30.75 -7.02 -26.33
CA ILE A 297 -31.35 -8.36 -26.33
C ILE A 297 -31.22 -9.08 -24.99
N LEU A 298 -30.70 -8.42 -23.98
CA LEU A 298 -30.64 -8.93 -22.59
C LEU A 298 -31.44 -8.01 -21.68
N ASP A 299 -32.23 -8.61 -20.81
CA ASP A 299 -32.82 -7.92 -19.67
C ASP A 299 -31.84 -7.77 -18.49
N GLN A 300 -32.27 -7.14 -17.41
CA GLN A 300 -31.44 -6.92 -16.21
C GLN A 300 -30.97 -8.23 -15.55
N HIS A 301 -31.66 -9.35 -15.75
CA HIS A 301 -31.28 -10.67 -15.26
C HIS A 301 -30.44 -11.45 -16.27
N ALA A 302 -29.97 -10.78 -17.33
CA ALA A 302 -29.23 -11.38 -18.45
C ALA A 302 -29.98 -12.53 -19.15
N ARG A 303 -31.32 -12.41 -19.25
CA ARG A 303 -32.15 -13.28 -20.06
C ARG A 303 -32.40 -12.63 -21.41
N ILE A 304 -32.50 -13.48 -22.42
CA ILE A 304 -32.86 -12.98 -23.78
C ILE A 304 -34.23 -12.29 -23.76
N THR A 305 -34.30 -11.13 -24.37
CA THR A 305 -35.56 -10.36 -24.48
C THR A 305 -35.80 -9.86 -25.91
N GLY A 306 -37.04 -10.04 -26.37
CA GLY A 306 -37.52 -9.56 -27.65
C GLY A 306 -38.09 -8.12 -27.63
N ALA A 307 -37.81 -7.34 -26.58
CA ALA A 307 -38.42 -6.01 -26.40
C ALA A 307 -38.03 -4.98 -27.48
N GLU A 308 -36.77 -5.01 -27.95
CA GLU A 308 -36.27 -4.05 -28.94
C GLU A 308 -36.02 -4.67 -30.33
N VAL A 309 -35.84 -6.01 -30.40
CA VAL A 309 -35.65 -6.73 -31.67
C VAL A 309 -36.21 -8.15 -31.53
N ALA A 310 -36.74 -8.70 -32.64
CA ALA A 310 -37.26 -10.07 -32.61
C ALA A 310 -36.17 -11.08 -32.32
N VAL A 311 -36.35 -11.92 -31.30
CA VAL A 311 -35.43 -12.96 -30.87
C VAL A 311 -35.97 -14.38 -31.01
N GLY A 312 -37.20 -14.48 -31.59
CA GLY A 312 -37.85 -15.76 -31.85
C GLY A 312 -38.03 -16.65 -30.64
N PRO A 313 -37.74 -17.97 -30.76
CA PRO A 313 -38.00 -18.94 -29.69
C PRO A 313 -37.04 -18.84 -28.48
N TYR A 314 -36.14 -17.86 -28.46
CA TYR A 314 -35.14 -17.66 -27.42
C TYR A 314 -35.59 -16.69 -26.34
N ASP A 315 -36.72 -15.99 -26.53
CA ASP A 315 -37.26 -15.01 -25.59
C ASP A 315 -37.49 -15.62 -24.18
N GLY A 316 -37.03 -14.93 -23.15
CA GLY A 316 -37.11 -15.34 -21.74
C GLY A 316 -36.04 -16.37 -21.31
N MET A 317 -35.19 -16.90 -22.23
CA MET A 317 -34.16 -17.85 -21.89
C MET A 317 -32.98 -17.19 -21.16
N ASP A 318 -32.37 -17.90 -20.21
CA ASP A 318 -31.05 -17.55 -19.68
C ASP A 318 -30.00 -17.47 -20.80
N ARG A 319 -29.09 -16.49 -20.71
CA ARG A 319 -28.04 -16.25 -21.73
C ARG A 319 -27.23 -17.49 -22.11
N TYR A 320 -26.90 -18.36 -21.16
CA TYR A 320 -26.12 -19.60 -21.41
C TYR A 320 -26.98 -20.72 -21.97
N GLU A 321 -28.22 -20.79 -21.60
CA GLU A 321 -29.18 -21.75 -22.20
C GLU A 321 -29.47 -21.35 -23.65
N ALA A 322 -29.68 -20.07 -23.91
CA ALA A 322 -29.87 -19.53 -25.24
C ALA A 322 -28.64 -19.80 -26.12
N ARG A 323 -27.42 -19.59 -25.59
CA ARG A 323 -26.16 -19.90 -26.29
C ARG A 323 -26.11 -21.34 -26.76
N LYS A 324 -26.39 -22.29 -25.87
CA LYS A 324 -26.40 -23.73 -26.21
C LYS A 324 -27.42 -24.02 -27.34
N ARG A 325 -28.64 -23.50 -27.18
CA ARG A 325 -29.70 -23.71 -28.16
C ARG A 325 -29.40 -23.09 -29.50
N ILE A 326 -28.87 -21.88 -29.54
CA ILE A 326 -28.47 -21.20 -30.79
C ILE A 326 -27.37 -21.99 -31.53
N VAL A 327 -26.36 -22.49 -30.79
CA VAL A 327 -25.30 -23.31 -31.38
C VAL A 327 -25.87 -24.61 -31.98
N GLU A 328 -26.81 -25.27 -31.30
CA GLU A 328 -27.49 -26.47 -31.83
C GLU A 328 -28.31 -26.14 -33.07
N ASP A 329 -29.06 -25.07 -33.11
CA ASP A 329 -29.84 -24.61 -34.24
C ASP A 329 -28.93 -24.22 -35.41
N LEU A 330 -27.84 -23.51 -35.19
CA LEU A 330 -26.83 -23.21 -36.21
C LEU A 330 -26.17 -24.48 -36.83
N ARG A 331 -25.93 -25.47 -35.98
CA ARG A 331 -25.36 -26.77 -36.41
C ARG A 331 -26.38 -27.54 -37.25
N ARG A 332 -27.63 -27.63 -36.81
CA ARG A 332 -28.71 -28.29 -37.55
C ARG A 332 -28.92 -27.63 -38.92
N ASP A 333 -28.84 -26.31 -38.99
CA ASP A 333 -29.12 -25.54 -40.22
C ASP A 333 -27.86 -25.38 -41.10
N GLY A 334 -26.75 -26.07 -40.73
CA GLY A 334 -25.50 -26.07 -41.49
C GLY A 334 -24.78 -24.72 -41.54
N ARG A 335 -25.06 -23.85 -40.55
CA ARG A 335 -24.46 -22.52 -40.43
C ARG A 335 -23.26 -22.49 -39.47
N LEU A 336 -23.09 -23.47 -38.63
CA LEU A 336 -21.91 -23.65 -37.81
C LEU A 336 -20.80 -24.28 -38.64
N VAL A 337 -19.76 -23.50 -38.98
CA VAL A 337 -18.67 -23.87 -39.86
C VAL A 337 -17.56 -24.62 -39.12
N LYS A 338 -17.21 -24.15 -37.91
CA LYS A 338 -16.11 -24.66 -37.11
C LYS A 338 -16.33 -24.34 -35.66
N GLU A 339 -15.83 -25.22 -34.78
CA GLU A 339 -15.68 -24.96 -33.32
C GLU A 339 -14.20 -25.06 -32.98
N GLU A 340 -13.67 -24.10 -32.25
CA GLU A 340 -12.25 -24.01 -31.92
C GLU A 340 -12.07 -23.74 -30.43
N ALA A 341 -11.21 -24.51 -29.76
CA ALA A 341 -10.85 -24.22 -28.38
C ALA A 341 -10.17 -22.85 -28.30
N HIS A 342 -10.64 -22.03 -27.41
CA HIS A 342 -10.16 -20.65 -27.22
C HIS A 342 -10.01 -20.35 -25.73
N ARG A 343 -8.91 -19.70 -25.37
CA ARG A 343 -8.71 -19.20 -24.01
C ARG A 343 -8.99 -17.71 -23.99
N MET A 344 -9.88 -17.28 -23.11
CA MET A 344 -10.30 -15.89 -23.02
C MET A 344 -10.24 -15.36 -21.61
N SER A 345 -10.01 -14.07 -21.49
CA SER A 345 -10.09 -13.30 -20.25
C SER A 345 -11.53 -12.84 -20.06
N LEU A 346 -12.22 -13.41 -19.07
CA LEU A 346 -13.63 -13.13 -18.79
C LEU A 346 -13.73 -12.08 -17.71
N ALA A 347 -14.56 -11.05 -17.94
CA ALA A 347 -14.91 -10.03 -16.97
C ALA A 347 -15.92 -10.60 -15.95
N VAL A 348 -15.58 -10.57 -14.65
CA VAL A 348 -16.46 -11.03 -13.57
C VAL A 348 -16.54 -9.96 -12.49
N SER A 349 -17.68 -9.89 -11.82
CA SER A 349 -17.85 -8.99 -10.67
C SER A 349 -17.00 -9.46 -9.49
N GLU A 350 -16.18 -8.58 -8.96
CA GLU A 350 -15.37 -8.85 -7.74
C GLU A 350 -16.28 -9.27 -6.56
N ARG A 351 -17.50 -8.77 -6.50
CA ARG A 351 -18.42 -8.95 -5.37
C ARG A 351 -19.27 -10.20 -5.47
N THR A 352 -19.82 -10.46 -6.65
CA THR A 352 -20.75 -11.58 -6.85
C THR A 352 -20.11 -12.79 -7.52
N GLY A 353 -18.95 -12.60 -8.19
CA GLY A 353 -18.27 -13.60 -9.00
C GLY A 353 -19.02 -13.95 -10.30
N ASP A 354 -20.13 -13.26 -10.61
CA ASP A 354 -20.87 -13.49 -11.86
C ASP A 354 -20.22 -12.75 -13.03
N THR A 355 -20.48 -13.25 -14.24
CA THR A 355 -20.00 -12.62 -15.46
C THR A 355 -20.70 -11.29 -15.68
N ILE A 356 -19.90 -10.25 -15.86
CA ILE A 356 -20.37 -8.90 -16.19
C ILE A 356 -20.93 -8.89 -17.61
N GLU A 357 -22.09 -8.25 -17.78
CA GLU A 357 -22.71 -8.01 -19.07
C GLU A 357 -22.57 -6.53 -19.46
N PRO A 358 -21.87 -6.20 -20.56
CA PRO A 358 -21.99 -4.89 -21.16
C PRO A 358 -23.43 -4.68 -21.61
N MET A 359 -24.10 -3.64 -21.09
CA MET A 359 -25.52 -3.36 -21.39
C MET A 359 -25.75 -1.87 -21.58
N LEU A 360 -26.64 -1.52 -22.51
CA LEU A 360 -27.15 -0.15 -22.64
C LEU A 360 -28.14 0.13 -21.52
N SER A 361 -27.84 1.10 -20.68
CA SER A 361 -28.70 1.52 -19.59
C SER A 361 -28.80 3.04 -19.50
N LEU A 362 -29.96 3.52 -19.07
CA LEU A 362 -30.19 4.94 -18.81
C LEU A 362 -29.71 5.27 -17.41
N GLN A 363 -28.54 5.93 -17.33
CA GLN A 363 -27.80 6.17 -16.11
C GLN A 363 -27.39 7.65 -16.00
N TRP A 364 -26.86 8.03 -14.83
CA TRP A 364 -26.28 9.33 -14.58
C TRP A 364 -24.76 9.27 -14.75
N PHE A 365 -24.21 10.27 -15.46
CA PHE A 365 -22.79 10.33 -15.81
C PHE A 365 -22.18 11.68 -15.49
N VAL A 366 -20.88 11.68 -15.15
CA VAL A 366 -20.04 12.88 -15.11
C VAL A 366 -19.19 12.93 -16.38
N ARG A 367 -19.16 14.10 -17.03
CA ARG A 367 -18.23 14.39 -18.14
C ARG A 367 -16.82 14.55 -17.58
N MET A 368 -15.91 13.65 -17.91
CA MET A 368 -14.60 13.58 -17.28
C MET A 368 -13.50 14.30 -18.04
N GLU A 369 -13.58 14.44 -19.36
CA GLU A 369 -12.48 14.96 -20.20
C GLU A 369 -11.95 16.31 -19.72
N GLU A 370 -12.84 17.26 -19.42
CA GLU A 370 -12.44 18.60 -19.00
C GLU A 370 -11.93 18.63 -17.53
N LEU A 371 -12.32 17.68 -16.70
CA LEU A 371 -11.79 17.52 -15.34
C LEU A 371 -10.40 16.86 -15.33
N ALA A 372 -10.15 15.99 -16.30
CA ALA A 372 -8.89 15.26 -16.41
C ALA A 372 -7.71 16.16 -16.84
N LYS A 373 -7.96 17.17 -17.68
CA LYS A 373 -6.92 18.06 -18.20
C LYS A 373 -6.09 18.76 -17.13
N PRO A 374 -6.69 19.50 -16.17
CA PRO A 374 -5.94 20.12 -15.08
C PRO A 374 -5.23 19.08 -14.20
N ALA A 375 -5.81 17.88 -14.04
CA ALA A 375 -5.22 16.80 -13.26
C ALA A 375 -3.94 16.23 -13.93
N LEU A 376 -3.90 16.13 -15.26
CA LEU A 376 -2.69 15.81 -16.01
C LEU A 376 -1.65 16.92 -15.92
N ASP A 377 -2.07 18.17 -16.05
CA ASP A 377 -1.18 19.33 -16.00
C ASP A 377 -0.39 19.41 -14.68
N VAL A 378 -1.04 19.21 -13.52
CA VAL A 378 -0.35 19.23 -12.21
C VAL A 378 0.64 18.08 -12.02
N TYR A 379 0.43 16.95 -12.67
CA TYR A 379 1.38 15.85 -12.69
C TYR A 379 2.57 16.14 -13.61
N HIS A 380 2.32 16.57 -14.84
CA HIS A 380 3.36 16.88 -15.83
C HIS A 380 4.29 18.03 -15.41
N ASN A 381 3.77 19.01 -14.68
CA ASN A 381 4.57 20.12 -14.18
C ASN A 381 5.24 19.85 -12.82
N GLY A 382 5.05 18.63 -12.25
CA GLY A 382 5.71 18.19 -11.02
C GLY A 382 5.10 18.74 -9.73
N GLN A 383 3.92 19.35 -9.78
CA GLN A 383 3.18 19.77 -8.58
C GLN A 383 2.58 18.57 -7.83
N LEU A 384 2.17 17.52 -8.55
CA LEU A 384 1.74 16.25 -8.00
C LEU A 384 2.84 15.20 -8.19
N ARG A 385 3.32 14.62 -7.11
CA ARG A 385 4.37 13.59 -7.12
C ARG A 385 3.85 12.26 -6.58
N PHE A 386 4.24 11.17 -7.22
CA PHE A 386 3.96 9.82 -6.73
C PHE A 386 5.24 9.18 -6.20
N ILE A 387 5.16 8.59 -5.03
CA ILE A 387 6.24 7.87 -4.39
C ILE A 387 5.80 6.41 -4.14
N PRO A 388 6.36 5.42 -4.86
CA PRO A 388 7.30 5.54 -5.99
C PRO A 388 6.66 6.03 -7.28
N GLU A 389 7.47 6.65 -8.15
CA GLU A 389 7.06 7.32 -9.39
C GLU A 389 6.26 6.45 -10.38
N ARG A 390 6.44 5.13 -10.34
CA ARG A 390 5.72 4.20 -11.24
C ARG A 390 4.19 4.35 -11.18
N TYR A 391 3.63 4.74 -10.05
CA TYR A 391 2.19 4.96 -9.91
C TYR A 391 1.70 6.24 -10.61
N GLY A 392 2.59 7.21 -10.82
CA GLY A 392 2.31 8.36 -11.66
C GLY A 392 2.03 8.00 -13.12
N ARG A 393 2.74 6.99 -13.66
CA ARG A 393 2.47 6.47 -15.01
C ARG A 393 1.10 5.80 -15.13
N THR A 394 0.70 5.06 -14.08
CA THR A 394 -0.64 4.45 -14.03
C THR A 394 -1.72 5.54 -13.98
N TYR A 395 -1.51 6.59 -13.20
CA TYR A 395 -2.38 7.76 -13.12
C TYR A 395 -2.51 8.47 -14.48
N GLU A 396 -1.39 8.77 -15.14
CA GLU A 396 -1.32 9.40 -16.45
C GLU A 396 -2.07 8.60 -17.52
N GLN A 397 -1.74 7.31 -17.67
CA GLN A 397 -2.36 6.42 -18.65
C GLN A 397 -3.88 6.32 -18.48
N TRP A 398 -4.35 6.32 -17.25
CA TRP A 398 -5.79 6.27 -16.99
C TRP A 398 -6.48 7.57 -17.36
N LEU A 399 -5.90 8.73 -17.03
CA LEU A 399 -6.46 10.03 -17.36
C LEU A 399 -6.45 10.34 -18.85
N GLU A 400 -5.43 9.91 -19.59
CA GLU A 400 -5.35 10.04 -21.05
C GLU A 400 -6.46 9.26 -21.79
N ASN A 401 -6.92 8.16 -21.20
CA ASN A 401 -7.94 7.29 -21.77
C ASN A 401 -9.28 7.38 -21.02
N ILE A 402 -9.50 8.48 -20.31
CA ILE A 402 -10.66 8.61 -19.44
C ILE A 402 -11.97 8.64 -20.24
N ARG A 403 -12.97 7.94 -19.72
CA ARG A 403 -14.34 7.95 -20.23
C ARG A 403 -15.27 8.61 -19.22
N ASP A 404 -16.47 9.01 -19.68
CA ASP A 404 -17.49 9.54 -18.78
C ASP A 404 -17.81 8.55 -17.67
N TRP A 405 -17.84 9.04 -16.45
CA TRP A 405 -17.99 8.24 -15.24
C TRP A 405 -19.47 8.00 -14.93
N ASN A 406 -19.91 6.74 -14.95
CA ASN A 406 -21.23 6.34 -14.45
C ASN A 406 -21.25 6.44 -12.93
N ILE A 407 -22.09 7.32 -12.40
CA ILE A 407 -22.20 7.61 -10.97
C ILE A 407 -23.45 7.05 -10.31
N SER A 408 -24.40 6.45 -11.04
CA SER A 408 -25.62 5.86 -10.47
C SER A 408 -25.45 4.35 -10.23
N ARG A 409 -25.95 3.89 -9.09
CA ARG A 409 -25.99 2.49 -8.64
C ARG A 409 -27.38 2.10 -8.18
N GLN A 410 -27.85 0.92 -8.54
CA GLN A 410 -29.16 0.38 -8.17
C GLN A 410 -29.11 -0.31 -6.78
N LEU A 411 -28.48 0.39 -5.83
CA LEU A 411 -28.31 -0.06 -4.46
C LEU A 411 -29.32 0.63 -3.52
N TRP A 412 -29.54 0.05 -2.37
CA TRP A 412 -30.34 0.67 -1.32
C TRP A 412 -29.47 1.39 -0.28
N TRP A 413 -28.26 0.90 -0.06
CA TRP A 413 -27.29 1.48 0.85
C TRP A 413 -26.35 2.45 0.14
N GLY A 414 -26.33 3.71 0.57
CA GLY A 414 -25.48 4.77 0.04
C GLY A 414 -26.19 6.12 -0.06
N HIS A 415 -25.49 7.09 -0.63
CA HIS A 415 -26.06 8.43 -0.88
C HIS A 415 -27.08 8.36 -2.01
N ARG A 416 -28.37 8.60 -1.72
CA ARG A 416 -29.39 8.68 -2.77
C ARG A 416 -29.15 9.88 -3.67
N LEU A 417 -29.38 9.69 -4.98
CA LEU A 417 -29.31 10.80 -5.92
C LEU A 417 -30.21 11.95 -5.49
N PRO A 418 -29.73 13.20 -5.50
CA PRO A 418 -30.53 14.38 -5.20
C PRO A 418 -31.32 14.81 -6.42
N VAL A 419 -32.12 13.89 -6.95
CA VAL A 419 -32.93 14.01 -8.16
C VAL A 419 -34.37 13.56 -7.88
N TRP A 420 -35.32 14.34 -8.34
CA TRP A 420 -36.72 14.02 -8.33
C TRP A 420 -37.28 14.15 -9.74
N TYR A 421 -38.34 13.45 -10.06
CA TYR A 421 -38.98 13.49 -11.35
C TYR A 421 -40.34 14.09 -11.24
N ALA A 422 -40.65 15.08 -12.09
CA ALA A 422 -42.00 15.58 -12.30
C ALA A 422 -42.87 14.51 -12.99
N PRO A 423 -44.21 14.66 -13.02
CA PRO A 423 -45.11 13.67 -13.61
C PRO A 423 -44.84 13.36 -15.08
N ASP A 424 -44.21 14.26 -15.81
CA ASP A 424 -43.82 14.09 -17.22
C ASP A 424 -42.47 13.38 -17.38
N GLY A 425 -41.80 13.01 -16.25
CA GLY A 425 -40.52 12.37 -16.24
C GLY A 425 -39.32 13.34 -16.32
N THR A 426 -39.53 14.64 -16.31
CA THR A 426 -38.46 15.62 -16.31
C THR A 426 -37.72 15.64 -14.96
N PRO A 427 -36.38 15.58 -14.93
CA PRO A 427 -35.62 15.58 -13.68
C PRO A 427 -35.55 16.97 -13.04
N VAL A 428 -35.81 17.04 -11.76
CA VAL A 428 -35.60 18.20 -10.87
C VAL A 428 -34.44 17.88 -9.96
N VAL A 429 -33.36 18.65 -10.06
CA VAL A 429 -32.12 18.44 -9.28
C VAL A 429 -31.98 19.54 -8.24
N ALA A 430 -31.92 19.14 -6.96
CA ALA A 430 -31.90 20.06 -5.83
C ALA A 430 -31.11 19.42 -4.65
N GLU A 431 -30.68 20.23 -3.69
CA GLU A 431 -29.96 19.71 -2.50
C GLU A 431 -30.96 19.08 -1.50
N THR A 432 -32.20 19.58 -1.46
CA THR A 432 -33.22 19.09 -0.55
C THR A 432 -34.54 18.84 -1.31
N GLU A 433 -35.41 18.05 -0.72
CA GLU A 433 -36.73 17.78 -1.27
C GLU A 433 -37.60 19.04 -1.30
N ASP A 434 -37.48 19.92 -0.30
CA ASP A 434 -38.24 21.17 -0.25
C ASP A 434 -37.84 22.09 -1.40
N GLU A 435 -36.53 22.26 -1.67
CA GLU A 435 -36.04 22.99 -2.83
C GLU A 435 -36.54 22.37 -4.14
N ALA A 436 -36.53 21.04 -4.24
CA ALA A 436 -37.04 20.35 -5.42
C ALA A 436 -38.51 20.63 -5.64
N ARG A 437 -39.32 20.66 -4.58
CA ARG A 437 -40.77 21.00 -4.65
C ARG A 437 -41.00 22.45 -5.07
N GLU A 438 -40.19 23.38 -4.55
CA GLU A 438 -40.27 24.80 -4.95
C GLU A 438 -39.95 24.96 -6.45
N ILE A 439 -38.91 24.30 -6.93
CA ILE A 439 -38.53 24.28 -8.35
C ILE A 439 -39.68 23.69 -9.17
N ALA A 440 -40.23 22.56 -8.76
CA ALA A 440 -41.31 21.90 -9.50
C ALA A 440 -42.62 22.71 -9.54
N LEU A 441 -42.97 23.36 -8.44
CA LEU A 441 -44.12 24.28 -8.41
C LEU A 441 -43.92 25.44 -9.39
N ARG A 442 -42.74 26.02 -9.44
CA ARG A 442 -42.39 27.14 -10.31
C ARG A 442 -42.36 26.74 -11.78
N ASP A 443 -41.73 25.64 -12.12
CA ASP A 443 -41.40 25.28 -13.50
C ASP A 443 -42.47 24.35 -14.15
N PHE A 444 -43.17 23.54 -13.33
CA PHE A 444 -44.13 22.55 -13.80
C PHE A 444 -45.55 22.72 -13.19
N GLY A 445 -45.71 23.63 -12.23
CA GLY A 445 -47.03 23.88 -11.59
C GLY A 445 -47.50 22.72 -10.68
N THR A 446 -46.63 21.88 -10.20
CA THR A 446 -46.94 20.73 -9.32
C THR A 446 -45.84 20.52 -8.27
N ASP A 447 -46.21 20.03 -7.10
CA ASP A 447 -45.33 19.60 -6.03
C ASP A 447 -45.24 18.07 -5.92
N VAL A 448 -45.93 17.36 -6.81
CA VAL A 448 -45.89 15.89 -6.87
C VAL A 448 -44.61 15.45 -7.56
N LEU A 449 -43.72 14.88 -6.78
CA LEU A 449 -42.40 14.44 -7.25
C LEU A 449 -42.13 12.99 -6.84
N VAL A 450 -41.46 12.25 -7.69
CA VAL A 450 -40.92 10.91 -7.42
C VAL A 450 -39.41 10.98 -7.33
N ARG A 451 -38.85 10.62 -6.17
CA ARG A 451 -37.41 10.62 -5.98
C ARG A 451 -36.75 9.48 -6.73
N ASP A 452 -35.62 9.75 -7.33
CA ASP A 452 -34.78 8.75 -8.00
C ASP A 452 -34.45 7.60 -7.01
N PRO A 453 -34.64 6.33 -7.41
CA PRO A 453 -34.41 5.20 -6.52
C PRO A 453 -32.91 4.88 -6.33
N ASP A 454 -32.05 5.32 -7.25
CA ASP A 454 -30.64 4.96 -7.26
C ASP A 454 -29.83 5.70 -6.20
N THR A 455 -28.67 5.14 -5.88
CA THR A 455 -27.63 5.75 -5.03
C THR A 455 -26.42 6.14 -5.87
N LEU A 456 -25.58 7.00 -5.31
CA LEU A 456 -24.32 7.39 -5.93
C LEU A 456 -23.23 6.32 -5.75
N ASP A 457 -22.35 6.23 -6.71
CA ASP A 457 -21.08 5.50 -6.61
C ASP A 457 -20.33 5.94 -5.36
N THR A 458 -19.79 4.99 -4.59
CA THR A 458 -18.93 5.24 -3.41
C THR A 458 -17.83 6.25 -3.71
N TRP A 459 -17.20 6.16 -4.88
CA TRP A 459 -16.12 7.05 -5.28
C TRP A 459 -16.54 8.49 -5.50
N PHE A 460 -17.84 8.77 -5.64
CA PHE A 460 -18.34 10.13 -5.74
C PHE A 460 -18.25 10.88 -4.40
N SER A 461 -18.57 10.21 -3.29
CA SER A 461 -18.40 10.74 -1.95
C SER A 461 -16.93 10.73 -1.52
N SER A 462 -16.19 9.64 -1.81
CA SER A 462 -14.78 9.51 -1.43
C SER A 462 -13.87 10.46 -2.22
N GLY A 463 -14.28 10.87 -3.44
CA GLY A 463 -13.53 11.82 -4.28
C GLY A 463 -13.47 13.25 -3.74
N ILE A 464 -14.32 13.60 -2.77
CA ILE A 464 -14.32 14.92 -2.11
C ILE A 464 -13.74 14.85 -0.68
N TRP A 465 -13.23 13.69 -0.27
CA TRP A 465 -12.76 13.45 1.09
C TRP A 465 -11.78 14.51 1.61
N PRO A 466 -10.76 14.98 0.86
CA PRO A 466 -9.78 15.92 1.38
C PRO A 466 -10.32 17.25 1.87
N PHE A 467 -11.47 17.68 1.35
CA PHE A 467 -12.08 18.96 1.73
C PHE A 467 -13.44 18.81 2.42
N SER A 468 -14.16 17.73 2.16
CA SER A 468 -15.44 17.50 2.83
C SER A 468 -15.26 17.10 4.30
N ILE A 469 -14.19 16.38 4.66
CA ILE A 469 -13.86 16.06 6.05
C ILE A 469 -13.56 17.33 6.87
N LEU A 470 -13.08 18.38 6.22
CA LEU A 470 -12.77 19.68 6.78
C LEU A 470 -13.98 20.64 6.82
N GLY A 471 -15.17 20.16 6.39
CA GLY A 471 -16.43 20.88 6.53
C GLY A 471 -16.99 21.53 5.27
N TRP A 472 -16.33 21.41 4.08
CA TRP A 472 -16.92 21.88 2.83
C TRP A 472 -18.34 21.32 2.65
N PRO A 473 -19.33 22.08 2.17
CA PRO A 473 -19.25 23.37 1.47
C PRO A 473 -19.18 24.63 2.36
N GLU A 474 -19.18 24.46 3.67
CA GLU A 474 -19.02 25.58 4.60
C GLU A 474 -17.57 26.04 4.65
N SER A 475 -17.34 27.34 4.91
CA SER A 475 -16.00 27.91 5.08
C SER A 475 -15.59 27.80 6.55
N THR A 476 -15.20 26.59 6.96
CA THR A 476 -14.75 26.31 8.32
C THR A 476 -13.32 26.79 8.57
N THR A 477 -12.91 26.91 9.82
CA THR A 477 -11.52 27.24 10.18
C THR A 477 -10.58 26.12 9.78
N GLU A 478 -11.01 24.86 9.93
CA GLU A 478 -10.29 23.68 9.51
C GLU A 478 -9.99 23.72 8.00
N LEU A 479 -11.01 23.99 7.18
CA LEU A 479 -10.85 24.07 5.73
C LEU A 479 -9.87 25.19 5.31
N GLN A 480 -9.93 26.34 6.00
CA GLN A 480 -9.07 27.48 5.71
C GLN A 480 -7.61 27.27 6.13
N CYS A 481 -7.37 26.54 7.24
CA CYS A 481 -6.04 26.33 7.79
C CYS A 481 -5.38 25.04 7.29
N TRP A 482 -6.15 23.97 7.00
CA TRP A 482 -5.66 22.62 6.81
C TRP A 482 -5.79 22.08 5.39
N TYR A 483 -6.53 22.75 4.52
CA TYR A 483 -6.54 22.44 3.10
C TYR A 483 -5.53 23.32 2.36
N PRO A 484 -4.69 22.75 1.46
CA PRO A 484 -4.54 21.33 1.12
C PRO A 484 -3.79 20.52 2.20
N SER A 485 -4.04 19.20 2.25
CA SER A 485 -3.22 18.27 3.04
C SER A 485 -1.82 18.11 2.42
N GLN A 486 -0.81 17.65 3.20
CA GLN A 486 0.57 17.62 2.74
C GLN A 486 0.94 16.32 2.03
N VAL A 487 0.31 15.23 2.40
CA VAL A 487 0.53 13.91 1.76
C VAL A 487 -0.72 13.06 1.83
N LEU A 488 -0.99 12.35 0.75
CA LEU A 488 -1.93 11.25 0.72
C LEU A 488 -1.16 9.93 0.79
N VAL A 489 -1.55 9.03 1.70
CA VAL A 489 -1.01 7.66 1.77
C VAL A 489 -2.12 6.69 1.39
N THR A 490 -1.92 5.88 0.36
CA THR A 490 -2.98 4.99 -0.15
C THR A 490 -2.45 3.75 -0.85
N GLY A 491 -3.32 2.76 -1.10
CA GLY A 491 -2.99 1.57 -1.90
C GLY A 491 -2.83 1.87 -3.40
N GLY A 492 -1.94 1.14 -4.05
CA GLY A 492 -1.67 1.32 -5.48
C GLY A 492 -2.82 0.92 -6.40
N ASP A 493 -3.68 0.03 -5.95
CA ASP A 493 -4.87 -0.46 -6.66
C ASP A 493 -5.99 0.58 -6.79
N ILE A 494 -6.01 1.60 -5.92
CA ILE A 494 -7.02 2.67 -5.95
C ILE A 494 -6.50 4.03 -6.44
N VAL A 495 -5.30 4.09 -7.02
CA VAL A 495 -4.72 5.34 -7.55
C VAL A 495 -5.65 5.98 -8.60
N PHE A 496 -6.10 5.23 -9.59
CA PHE A 496 -6.99 5.75 -10.62
C PHE A 496 -8.45 5.91 -10.15
N LEU A 497 -8.86 5.15 -9.13
CA LEU A 497 -10.22 5.21 -8.59
C LEU A 497 -10.42 6.36 -7.63
N TRP A 498 -9.46 6.59 -6.76
CA TRP A 498 -9.58 7.52 -5.67
C TRP A 498 -8.68 8.74 -5.82
N VAL A 499 -7.37 8.54 -6.01
CA VAL A 499 -6.42 9.65 -6.11
C VAL A 499 -6.76 10.57 -7.28
N ALA A 500 -6.96 10.00 -8.47
CA ALA A 500 -7.30 10.78 -9.67
C ALA A 500 -8.60 11.57 -9.49
N ARG A 501 -9.63 10.97 -8.87
CA ARG A 501 -10.91 11.65 -8.62
C ARG A 501 -10.77 12.76 -7.59
N MET A 502 -10.01 12.55 -6.51
CA MET A 502 -9.75 13.62 -5.53
C MET A 502 -9.00 14.80 -6.16
N VAL A 503 -8.01 14.52 -7.01
CA VAL A 503 -7.27 15.59 -7.72
C VAL A 503 -8.19 16.34 -8.67
N MET A 504 -8.96 15.65 -9.52
CA MET A 504 -9.89 16.28 -10.45
C MET A 504 -10.94 17.14 -9.74
N LEU A 505 -11.57 16.58 -8.70
CA LEU A 505 -12.63 17.28 -7.96
C LEU A 505 -12.05 18.40 -7.08
N GLY A 506 -10.88 18.20 -6.45
CA GLY A 506 -10.20 19.23 -5.70
C GLY A 506 -9.84 20.45 -6.55
N LEU A 507 -9.20 20.23 -7.69
CA LEU A 507 -8.88 21.30 -8.63
C LEU A 507 -10.15 22.02 -9.16
N HIS A 508 -11.21 21.27 -9.45
CA HIS A 508 -12.45 21.84 -9.96
C HIS A 508 -13.25 22.61 -8.89
N VAL A 509 -13.37 22.05 -7.69
CA VAL A 509 -14.25 22.59 -6.64
C VAL A 509 -13.54 23.65 -5.80
N MET A 510 -12.29 23.39 -5.41
CA MET A 510 -11.49 24.23 -4.53
C MET A 510 -10.54 25.17 -5.30
N GLY A 511 -10.24 24.87 -6.58
CA GLY A 511 -9.29 25.62 -7.39
C GLY A 511 -7.82 25.34 -7.02
N GLU A 512 -7.57 24.33 -6.19
CA GLU A 512 -6.26 24.01 -5.64
C GLU A 512 -6.07 22.49 -5.55
N LEU A 513 -4.80 22.04 -5.74
CA LEU A 513 -4.42 20.63 -5.62
C LEU A 513 -4.63 20.14 -4.18
N PRO A 514 -5.35 19.03 -3.93
CA PRO A 514 -5.70 18.60 -2.57
C PRO A 514 -4.51 18.08 -1.76
N PHE A 515 -3.44 17.64 -2.41
CA PHE A 515 -2.18 17.18 -1.82
C PHE A 515 -1.07 17.15 -2.88
N PRO A 516 0.17 17.57 -2.56
CA PRO A 516 1.28 17.53 -3.51
C PRO A 516 1.92 16.16 -3.64
N ASP A 517 1.86 15.31 -2.60
CA ASP A 517 2.52 14.02 -2.56
C ASP A 517 1.52 12.88 -2.39
N VAL A 518 1.76 11.78 -3.11
CA VAL A 518 1.03 10.52 -2.99
C VAL A 518 2.03 9.41 -2.68
N PHE A 519 2.07 8.99 -1.43
CA PHE A 519 2.88 7.86 -1.01
C PHE A 519 2.07 6.57 -1.11
N VAL A 520 2.61 5.60 -1.84
CA VAL A 520 1.99 4.28 -2.05
C VAL A 520 2.87 3.21 -1.40
N PRO A 521 2.52 2.77 -0.17
CA PRO A 521 3.25 1.70 0.49
C PRO A 521 3.25 0.41 -0.32
N PRO A 522 4.31 -0.41 -0.22
CA PRO A 522 4.36 -1.71 -0.86
C PRO A 522 3.22 -2.63 -0.39
N LEU A 523 2.67 -3.42 -1.32
CA LEU A 523 1.65 -4.42 -0.98
C LEU A 523 2.24 -5.54 -0.11
N VAL A 524 1.44 -6.05 0.83
CA VAL A 524 1.88 -7.11 1.75
C VAL A 524 1.43 -8.48 1.24
N PHE A 525 2.40 -9.38 1.08
CA PHE A 525 2.24 -10.77 0.66
C PHE A 525 2.73 -11.71 1.76
N ASP A 526 2.35 -12.99 1.68
CA ASP A 526 2.91 -14.00 2.57
C ASP A 526 4.38 -14.29 2.23
N ALA A 527 5.06 -15.06 3.07
CA ALA A 527 6.48 -15.41 2.88
C ALA A 527 6.77 -16.13 1.55
N GLN A 528 5.74 -16.70 0.90
CA GLN A 528 5.82 -17.35 -0.41
C GLN A 528 5.52 -16.41 -1.57
N GLY A 529 5.22 -15.14 -1.32
CA GLY A 529 4.88 -14.15 -2.33
C GLY A 529 3.46 -14.29 -2.89
N ARG A 530 2.52 -14.85 -2.12
CA ARG A 530 1.11 -14.95 -2.48
C ARG A 530 0.31 -13.86 -1.79
N LYS A 531 -0.65 -13.26 -2.51
CA LYS A 531 -1.59 -12.28 -1.92
C LYS A 531 -2.30 -12.91 -0.72
N MET A 532 -2.31 -12.22 0.41
CA MET A 532 -3.00 -12.69 1.60
C MET A 532 -4.51 -12.57 1.45
N SER A 533 -5.23 -13.64 1.75
CA SER A 533 -6.69 -13.64 1.80
C SER A 533 -7.22 -14.64 2.83
N LYS A 534 -8.40 -14.34 3.38
CA LYS A 534 -9.06 -15.24 4.32
C LYS A 534 -9.44 -16.58 3.66
N SER A 535 -9.76 -16.56 2.36
CA SER A 535 -10.13 -17.75 1.60
C SER A 535 -8.95 -18.71 1.37
N LEU A 536 -7.73 -18.19 1.28
CA LEU A 536 -6.50 -19.00 1.16
C LEU A 536 -5.95 -19.44 2.51
N GLY A 537 -6.50 -18.95 3.62
CA GLY A 537 -6.03 -19.29 4.97
C GLY A 537 -4.61 -18.78 5.30
N ASN A 538 -4.09 -17.83 4.52
CA ASN A 538 -2.76 -17.22 4.70
C ASN A 538 -2.82 -15.78 5.22
N ALA A 539 -4.01 -15.30 5.58
CA ALA A 539 -4.17 -13.97 6.15
C ALA A 539 -3.62 -13.92 7.58
N ILE A 540 -2.73 -12.96 7.83
CA ILE A 540 -2.16 -12.69 9.15
C ILE A 540 -2.99 -11.59 9.81
N ASP A 541 -3.48 -11.86 11.02
CA ASP A 541 -4.20 -10.87 11.82
C ASP A 541 -3.19 -9.98 12.58
N PRO A 542 -3.16 -8.65 12.33
CA PRO A 542 -2.27 -7.74 13.03
C PRO A 542 -2.54 -7.69 14.54
N MET A 543 -3.76 -8.02 14.99
CA MET A 543 -4.10 -8.10 16.39
C MET A 543 -3.39 -9.24 17.12
N GLU A 544 -3.25 -10.39 16.47
CA GLU A 544 -2.51 -11.53 17.03
C GLU A 544 -1.02 -11.19 17.14
N LEU A 545 -0.45 -10.49 16.14
CA LEU A 545 0.94 -10.04 16.20
C LEU A 545 1.16 -9.02 17.34
N ALA A 546 0.27 -8.03 17.47
CA ALA A 546 0.36 -7.04 18.53
C ALA A 546 0.21 -7.70 19.91
N LYS A 547 -0.70 -8.65 20.06
CA LYS A 547 -0.88 -9.41 21.31
C LYS A 547 0.33 -10.25 21.68
N GLN A 548 0.99 -10.84 20.68
CA GLN A 548 2.13 -11.76 20.89
C GLN A 548 3.44 -11.02 21.14
N TYR A 549 3.67 -9.91 20.42
CA TYR A 549 4.95 -9.22 20.40
C TYR A 549 4.90 -7.81 20.98
N GLY A 550 3.72 -7.20 21.09
CA GLY A 550 3.50 -5.79 21.39
C GLY A 550 3.28 -4.94 20.15
N ALA A 551 2.53 -3.85 20.28
CA ALA A 551 2.24 -2.93 19.17
C ALA A 551 3.51 -2.27 18.61
N ASP A 552 4.43 -1.83 19.47
CA ASP A 552 5.72 -1.24 19.05
C ASP A 552 6.53 -2.24 18.22
N ALA A 553 6.61 -3.48 18.65
CA ALA A 553 7.35 -4.52 17.94
C ALA A 553 6.69 -4.87 16.58
N PHE A 554 5.38 -4.83 16.50
CA PHE A 554 4.65 -4.94 15.24
C PHE A 554 5.02 -3.80 14.29
N ARG A 555 4.94 -2.54 14.74
CA ARG A 555 5.24 -1.33 13.95
C ARG A 555 6.67 -1.34 13.41
N MET A 556 7.65 -1.55 14.27
CA MET A 556 9.06 -1.66 13.90
C MET A 556 9.30 -2.83 12.94
N GLY A 557 8.70 -3.99 13.21
CA GLY A 557 8.82 -5.18 12.37
C GLY A 557 8.27 -4.98 10.95
N VAL A 558 7.13 -4.28 10.82
CA VAL A 558 6.55 -3.93 9.52
C VAL A 558 7.43 -2.93 8.77
N LEU A 559 7.83 -1.82 9.42
CA LEU A 559 8.59 -0.75 8.77
C LEU A 559 9.96 -1.23 8.28
N ARG A 560 10.68 -2.04 9.07
CA ARG A 560 11.98 -2.59 8.66
C ARG A 560 11.92 -3.54 7.46
N GLN A 561 10.74 -3.99 7.08
CA GLN A 561 10.53 -4.80 5.87
C GLN A 561 10.13 -3.94 4.66
N MET A 562 9.79 -2.67 4.84
CA MET A 562 9.51 -1.76 3.74
C MET A 562 10.78 -1.39 3.00
N ARG A 563 10.68 -1.32 1.67
CA ARG A 563 11.73 -0.76 0.80
C ARG A 563 11.04 0.21 -0.15
N LEU A 564 11.56 1.42 -0.25
CA LEU A 564 10.95 2.50 -1.04
C LEU A 564 10.68 2.08 -2.49
N GLU A 565 11.66 1.44 -3.13
CA GLU A 565 11.53 0.94 -4.50
C GLU A 565 10.86 -0.45 -4.60
N GLY A 566 10.51 -1.05 -3.46
CA GLY A 566 9.86 -2.35 -3.41
C GLY A 566 8.42 -2.28 -3.92
N GLN A 567 7.98 -3.30 -4.67
CA GLN A 567 6.58 -3.45 -5.06
C GLN A 567 5.77 -4.19 -3.99
N GLU A 568 6.44 -5.09 -3.28
CA GLU A 568 5.83 -5.99 -2.30
C GLU A 568 6.69 -6.14 -1.04
N ILE A 569 6.02 -6.32 0.07
CA ILE A 569 6.62 -6.82 1.31
C ILE A 569 6.28 -8.30 1.41
N ARG A 570 7.28 -9.17 1.37
CA ARG A 570 7.12 -10.56 1.79
C ARG A 570 7.23 -10.62 3.29
N PHE A 571 6.10 -10.55 3.95
CA PHE A 571 6.06 -10.42 5.40
C PHE A 571 6.65 -11.64 6.11
N VAL A 572 7.61 -11.37 6.99
CA VAL A 572 8.29 -12.37 7.82
C VAL A 572 8.04 -12.05 9.28
N GLU A 573 7.27 -12.88 9.96
CA GLU A 573 6.83 -12.68 11.35
C GLU A 573 8.00 -12.58 12.34
N SER A 574 9.12 -13.29 12.11
CA SER A 574 10.30 -13.21 12.98
C SER A 574 10.89 -11.80 13.10
N ARG A 575 10.56 -10.87 12.19
CA ARG A 575 10.94 -9.46 12.32
C ARG A 575 10.24 -8.76 13.48
N CYS A 576 9.01 -9.18 13.80
CA CYS A 576 8.32 -8.69 15.01
C CYS A 576 8.95 -9.28 16.28
N GLU A 577 9.40 -10.54 16.25
CA GLU A 577 10.14 -11.14 17.37
C GLU A 577 11.48 -10.44 17.61
N GLU A 578 12.23 -10.15 16.54
CA GLU A 578 13.46 -9.35 16.62
C GLU A 578 13.19 -7.98 17.26
N ALA A 579 12.10 -7.31 16.85
CA ALA A 579 11.71 -6.00 17.38
C ALA A 579 11.31 -6.08 18.87
N ARG A 580 10.60 -7.14 19.29
CA ARG A 580 10.35 -7.37 20.72
C ARG A 580 11.65 -7.50 21.53
N ASN A 581 12.66 -8.19 20.97
CA ASN A 581 13.96 -8.30 21.59
C ASN A 581 14.70 -6.95 21.64
N PHE A 582 14.50 -6.10 20.63
CA PHE A 582 15.00 -4.73 20.61
C PHE A 582 14.35 -3.90 21.74
N ASN A 583 13.06 -3.99 21.95
CA ASN A 583 12.36 -3.31 23.04
C ASN A 583 12.87 -3.76 24.40
N ASN A 584 13.11 -5.05 24.59
CA ASN A 584 13.75 -5.55 25.82
C ASN A 584 15.17 -4.99 26.01
N LYS A 585 15.91 -4.76 24.94
CA LYS A 585 17.24 -4.15 25.01
C LYS A 585 17.16 -2.68 25.41
N ILE A 586 16.22 -1.91 24.85
CA ILE A 586 15.91 -0.53 25.28
C ILE A 586 15.57 -0.49 26.76
N TRP A 587 14.70 -1.38 27.20
CA TRP A 587 14.29 -1.48 28.60
C TRP A 587 15.46 -1.74 29.54
N ASN A 588 16.32 -2.68 29.21
CA ASN A 588 17.49 -3.01 30.01
C ASN A 588 18.55 -1.91 30.02
N ALA A 589 18.73 -1.20 28.89
CA ALA A 589 19.58 -0.02 28.83
C ALA A 589 19.06 1.08 29.76
N THR A 590 17.73 1.34 29.74
CA THR A 590 17.08 2.30 30.65
C THR A 590 17.28 1.91 32.10
N ARG A 591 17.08 0.64 32.45
CA ARG A 591 17.32 0.16 33.82
C ARG A 591 18.77 0.38 34.27
N PHE A 592 19.73 0.12 33.37
CA PHE A 592 21.14 0.41 33.67
C PHE A 592 21.38 1.91 33.90
N LEU A 593 20.83 2.78 33.05
CA LEU A 593 20.91 4.22 33.24
C LEU A 593 20.33 4.68 34.59
N LEU A 594 19.18 4.14 34.98
CA LEU A 594 18.56 4.46 36.26
C LEU A 594 19.38 4.00 37.46
N THR A 595 20.24 2.96 37.34
CA THR A 595 21.16 2.59 38.44
C THR A 595 22.28 3.61 38.64
N LEU A 596 22.59 4.40 37.63
CA LEU A 596 23.57 5.48 37.72
C LEU A 596 22.92 6.78 38.25
N ALA A 597 21.61 6.79 38.48
CA ALA A 597 20.75 7.96 38.53
C ALA A 597 20.54 8.58 39.93
N GLU A 598 21.33 8.28 40.94
CA GLU A 598 21.39 9.19 42.08
C GLU A 598 22.03 10.51 41.60
N GLY A 599 21.30 11.26 40.74
CA GLY A 599 21.73 12.55 40.22
C GLY A 599 21.92 12.68 38.72
N LEU A 600 21.13 11.93 37.87
CA LEU A 600 21.10 12.23 36.44
C LEU A 600 20.72 13.68 36.22
N PRO A 601 21.56 14.52 35.57
CA PRO A 601 21.22 15.88 35.26
C PRO A 601 20.09 15.92 34.23
N GLY A 602 19.39 17.05 34.12
CA GLY A 602 18.34 17.26 33.12
C GLY A 602 18.83 16.97 31.70
N ALA A 603 17.94 16.46 30.86
CA ALA A 603 18.21 15.84 29.56
C ALA A 603 18.94 16.72 28.52
N ARG A 604 19.12 18.01 28.78
CA ARG A 604 19.71 18.98 27.83
C ARG A 604 21.07 19.53 28.23
N ILE A 605 21.67 19.05 29.33
CA ILE A 605 22.91 19.60 29.84
C ILE A 605 24.09 18.71 29.50
N LEU A 606 24.79 19.06 28.42
CA LEU A 606 26.08 18.42 28.09
C LEU A 606 27.21 19.01 28.94
N PRO A 607 28.19 18.18 29.34
CA PRO A 607 29.43 18.64 29.97
C PRO A 607 30.25 19.52 29.01
N LYS A 608 31.23 20.23 29.58
CA LYS A 608 32.17 21.02 28.74
C LYS A 608 32.94 20.11 27.76
N PRO A 609 33.18 20.56 26.52
CA PRO A 609 33.84 19.71 25.50
C PRO A 609 35.17 19.09 25.92
N GLN A 610 35.93 19.79 26.81
CA GLN A 610 37.22 19.33 27.28
C GLN A 610 37.14 18.12 28.26
N SER A 611 35.96 17.88 28.84
CA SER A 611 35.75 16.74 29.76
C SER A 611 35.21 15.51 29.07
N LEU A 612 34.89 15.61 27.75
CA LEU A 612 34.34 14.51 26.96
C LEU A 612 35.45 13.54 26.55
N THR A 613 35.20 12.25 26.75
CA THR A 613 36.07 11.17 26.27
C THR A 613 35.96 10.98 24.76
N ILE A 614 36.84 10.16 24.19
CA ILE A 614 36.78 9.79 22.79
C ILE A 614 35.45 9.05 22.45
N ALA A 615 34.99 8.22 23.40
CA ALA A 615 33.72 7.51 23.27
C ALA A 615 32.50 8.47 23.31
N ASP A 616 32.50 9.47 24.18
CA ASP A 616 31.49 10.48 24.28
C ASP A 616 31.36 11.28 22.97
N ARG A 617 32.50 11.74 22.45
CA ARG A 617 32.53 12.50 21.19
C ARG A 617 32.08 11.67 19.98
N TRP A 618 32.44 10.38 19.97
CA TRP A 618 31.99 9.45 18.96
C TRP A 618 30.48 9.27 19.00
N ILE A 619 29.88 8.93 20.16
CA ILE A 619 28.44 8.68 20.24
C ILE A 619 27.62 9.93 19.95
N LEU A 620 28.10 11.11 20.33
CA LEU A 620 27.46 12.39 19.98
C LEU A 620 27.51 12.61 18.46
N THR A 621 28.66 12.37 17.82
CA THR A 621 28.78 12.44 16.37
C THR A 621 27.84 11.43 15.68
N ARG A 622 27.71 10.21 16.18
CA ARG A 622 26.78 9.20 15.67
C ARG A 622 25.33 9.59 15.86
N LEU A 623 24.98 10.23 17.00
CA LEU A 623 23.65 10.77 17.26
C LEU A 623 23.31 11.84 16.23
N HIS A 624 24.18 12.82 16.01
CA HIS A 624 24.02 13.86 14.99
C HIS A 624 23.75 13.25 13.62
N ASP A 625 24.59 12.30 13.18
CA ASP A 625 24.43 11.62 11.88
C ASP A 625 23.12 10.84 11.78
N THR A 626 22.67 10.25 12.89
CA THR A 626 21.42 9.50 12.94
C THR A 626 20.22 10.44 12.83
N ILE A 627 20.23 11.60 13.49
CA ILE A 627 19.16 12.61 13.34
C ILE A 627 19.00 12.97 11.86
N LEU A 628 20.09 13.37 11.20
CA LEU A 628 20.07 13.74 9.79
C LEU A 628 19.62 12.59 8.87
N ALA A 629 20.06 11.38 9.15
CA ALA A 629 19.69 10.21 8.36
C ALA A 629 18.18 9.91 8.48
N VAL A 630 17.62 10.02 9.68
CA VAL A 630 16.17 9.81 9.92
C VAL A 630 15.34 10.89 9.28
N GLU A 631 15.71 12.16 9.44
CA GLU A 631 15.02 13.30 8.78
C GLU A 631 15.02 13.13 7.26
N SER A 632 16.20 12.88 6.68
CA SER A 632 16.32 12.67 5.24
C SER A 632 15.51 11.44 4.75
N ALA A 633 15.36 10.41 5.57
CA ALA A 633 14.55 9.25 5.23
C ALA A 633 13.05 9.58 5.28
N TYR A 634 12.58 10.31 6.29
CA TYR A 634 11.18 10.75 6.36
C TYR A 634 10.80 11.71 5.23
N ASP A 635 11.67 12.65 4.87
CA ASP A 635 11.47 13.56 3.74
C ASP A 635 11.30 12.83 2.39
N ARG A 636 11.83 11.62 2.29
CA ARG A 636 11.68 10.76 1.10
C ARG A 636 10.67 9.63 1.28
N TYR A 637 9.96 9.59 2.41
CA TYR A 637 9.03 8.50 2.75
C TYR A 637 9.72 7.11 2.84
N ASP A 638 11.02 7.06 3.13
CA ASP A 638 11.80 5.82 3.29
C ASP A 638 11.82 5.35 4.74
N PHE A 639 10.67 4.89 5.21
CA PHE A 639 10.48 4.45 6.60
C PHE A 639 11.35 3.25 6.97
N GLY A 640 11.67 2.39 6.01
CA GLY A 640 12.56 1.26 6.24
C GLY A 640 13.98 1.68 6.59
N SER A 641 14.52 2.67 5.87
CA SER A 641 15.85 3.23 6.15
C SER A 641 15.88 4.00 7.46
N ALA A 642 14.81 4.74 7.80
CA ALA A 642 14.70 5.40 9.11
C ALA A 642 14.72 4.39 10.27
N ALA A 643 13.90 3.34 10.17
CA ALA A 643 13.84 2.27 11.17
C ALA A 643 15.19 1.52 11.32
N ASP A 644 15.87 1.23 10.21
CA ASP A 644 17.18 0.57 10.24
C ASP A 644 18.27 1.49 10.81
N ALA A 645 18.24 2.81 10.57
CA ALA A 645 19.17 3.78 11.16
C ALA A 645 19.00 3.85 12.69
N LEU A 646 17.75 3.96 13.17
CA LEU A 646 17.44 3.98 14.60
C LEU A 646 17.80 2.66 15.29
N TRP A 647 17.51 1.54 14.64
CA TRP A 647 17.92 0.22 15.13
C TRP A 647 19.42 0.13 15.31
N ARG A 648 20.20 0.53 14.28
CA ARG A 648 21.68 0.52 14.32
C ARG A 648 22.19 1.37 15.44
N PHE A 649 21.71 2.62 15.55
CA PHE A 649 22.15 3.55 16.58
C PHE A 649 21.89 3.00 17.98
N VAL A 650 20.66 2.58 18.28
CA VAL A 650 20.30 2.13 19.63
C VAL A 650 20.89 0.78 19.96
N TRP A 651 20.78 -0.22 19.07
CA TRP A 651 21.23 -1.57 19.37
C TRP A 651 22.75 -1.68 19.39
N TYR A 652 23.37 -1.29 18.28
CA TYR A 652 24.83 -1.53 18.11
C TYR A 652 25.64 -0.38 18.68
N GLU A 653 25.40 0.85 18.24
CA GLU A 653 26.28 1.97 18.59
C GLU A 653 26.13 2.35 20.06
N PHE A 654 24.90 2.55 20.53
CA PHE A 654 24.68 2.91 21.94
C PHE A 654 24.83 1.71 22.89
N CYS A 655 24.06 0.64 22.71
CA CYS A 655 24.03 -0.45 23.69
C CYS A 655 25.27 -1.34 23.66
N ASP A 656 25.74 -1.77 22.45
CA ASP A 656 26.85 -2.73 22.37
C ASP A 656 28.22 -2.08 22.53
N TRP A 657 28.37 -0.81 22.14
CA TRP A 657 29.64 -0.13 22.21
C TRP A 657 29.71 0.98 23.24
N TYR A 658 28.81 1.97 23.19
CA TYR A 658 28.93 3.13 24.05
C TYR A 658 28.69 2.79 25.53
N LEU A 659 27.60 2.04 25.85
CA LEU A 659 27.36 1.62 27.23
C LEU A 659 28.51 0.79 27.81
N GLU A 660 29.14 -0.07 27.02
CA GLU A 660 30.31 -0.83 27.44
C GLU A 660 31.54 0.08 27.67
N ALA A 661 31.74 1.06 26.77
CA ALA A 661 32.83 2.03 26.91
C ALA A 661 32.72 2.83 28.23
N THR A 662 31.50 3.20 28.62
CA THR A 662 31.28 4.00 29.83
C THR A 662 31.61 3.24 31.12
N LYS A 663 31.75 1.92 31.10
CA LYS A 663 32.05 1.14 32.32
C LYS A 663 33.46 1.37 32.86
N ILE A 664 34.41 1.85 32.04
CA ILE A 664 35.78 2.14 32.42
C ILE A 664 36.02 3.63 32.72
N GLU A 665 35.01 4.45 32.68
CA GLU A 665 35.11 5.89 32.93
C GLU A 665 35.05 6.18 34.46
N ASP A 666 36.01 6.98 34.92
CA ASP A 666 36.11 7.38 36.33
C ASP A 666 35.21 8.59 36.67
N ASN A 667 34.89 9.44 35.69
CA ASN A 667 34.09 10.64 35.90
C ASN A 667 32.58 10.33 35.75
N LEU A 668 31.98 9.92 36.88
CA LEU A 668 30.58 9.51 36.93
C LEU A 668 29.60 10.63 36.52
N SER A 669 29.92 11.91 36.83
CA SER A 669 29.02 13.02 36.51
C SER A 669 28.99 13.33 34.99
N THR A 670 30.14 13.35 34.33
CA THR A 670 30.26 13.50 32.88
C THR A 670 29.56 12.35 32.15
N ARG A 671 29.84 11.13 32.55
CA ARG A 671 29.23 9.91 32.03
C ARG A 671 27.71 9.94 32.13
N ALA A 672 27.17 10.26 33.32
CA ALA A 672 25.73 10.32 33.54
C ALA A 672 25.07 11.40 32.68
N ALA A 673 25.73 12.55 32.50
CA ALA A 673 25.19 13.65 31.67
C ALA A 673 25.13 13.28 30.18
N VAL A 674 26.19 12.70 29.60
CA VAL A 674 26.21 12.29 28.19
C VAL A 674 25.23 11.15 27.94
N LEU A 675 25.19 10.15 28.82
CA LEU A 675 24.23 9.06 28.74
C LEU A 675 22.78 9.56 28.77
N SER A 676 22.45 10.48 29.69
CA SER A 676 21.13 11.07 29.78
C SER A 676 20.77 11.85 28.53
N PHE A 677 21.69 12.67 28.02
CA PHE A 677 21.48 13.45 26.80
C PHE A 677 21.21 12.56 25.58
N VAL A 678 22.11 11.59 25.33
CA VAL A 678 22.00 10.70 24.17
C VAL A 678 20.75 9.84 24.24
N TRP A 679 20.43 9.30 25.43
CA TRP A 679 19.27 8.43 25.58
C TRP A 679 17.95 9.18 25.45
N ASN A 680 17.86 10.38 25.98
CA ASN A 680 16.69 11.26 25.82
C ASN A 680 16.44 11.57 24.33
N ASN A 681 17.48 11.94 23.57
CA ASN A 681 17.38 12.19 22.13
C ASN A 681 17.01 10.90 21.37
N ALA A 682 17.60 9.76 21.74
CA ALA A 682 17.28 8.47 21.11
C ALA A 682 15.80 8.09 21.29
N MET A 683 15.24 8.31 22.49
CA MET A 683 13.82 8.06 22.73
C MET A 683 12.92 8.97 21.89
N ARG A 684 13.27 10.25 21.77
CA ARG A 684 12.52 11.19 20.91
C ARG A 684 12.57 10.79 19.43
N LEU A 685 13.72 10.34 18.94
CA LEU A 685 13.87 9.83 17.56
C LEU A 685 13.07 8.55 17.30
N LEU A 686 13.01 7.65 18.28
CA LEU A 686 12.27 6.39 18.18
C LEU A 686 10.76 6.54 18.33
N HIS A 687 10.30 7.59 19.04
CA HIS A 687 8.90 7.73 19.44
C HIS A 687 7.90 7.62 18.28
N PRO A 688 8.12 8.20 17.10
CA PRO A 688 7.19 8.02 15.99
C PRO A 688 6.98 6.55 15.60
N ILE A 689 7.99 5.71 15.72
CA ILE A 689 7.91 4.29 15.36
C ILE A 689 7.42 3.42 16.52
N GLU A 690 8.00 3.61 17.73
CA GLU A 690 7.73 2.82 18.93
C GLU A 690 7.17 3.70 20.06
N PRO A 691 5.90 4.15 19.95
CA PRO A 691 5.35 5.16 20.83
C PRO A 691 5.19 4.71 22.29
N PHE A 692 4.90 3.44 22.56
CA PHE A 692 4.59 2.98 23.91
C PHE A 692 5.84 2.83 24.79
N ILE A 693 6.83 2.09 24.31
CA ILE A 693 8.05 1.89 25.08
C ILE A 693 8.80 3.21 25.30
N THR A 694 8.81 4.07 24.29
CA THR A 694 9.47 5.37 24.40
C THR A 694 8.78 6.32 25.36
N GLU A 695 7.45 6.34 25.42
CA GLU A 695 6.70 7.07 26.42
C GLU A 695 6.96 6.53 27.84
N GLU A 696 6.94 5.19 28.00
CA GLU A 696 7.18 4.57 29.30
C GLU A 696 8.59 4.85 29.82
N VAL A 697 9.60 4.77 28.94
CA VAL A 697 10.98 5.15 29.25
C VAL A 697 11.09 6.63 29.56
N TRP A 698 10.43 7.50 28.77
CA TRP A 698 10.41 8.94 28.96
C TRP A 698 9.91 9.32 30.34
N LEU A 699 8.83 8.70 30.79
CA LEU A 699 8.26 8.95 32.11
C LEU A 699 9.15 8.47 33.29
N ALA A 700 10.11 7.60 33.01
CA ALA A 700 11.01 7.06 34.02
C ALA A 700 12.35 7.81 34.11
N ILE A 701 12.78 8.49 33.05
CA ILE A 701 14.04 9.26 33.01
C ILE A 701 13.79 10.75 33.20
N PRO A 702 14.80 11.58 33.51
CA PRO A 702 14.64 13.04 33.56
C PRO A 702 14.21 13.57 32.20
N HIS A 703 13.12 14.35 32.19
CA HIS A 703 12.53 14.90 30.99
C HIS A 703 11.81 16.22 31.22
N ASP A 704 11.51 16.97 30.15
CA ASP A 704 10.66 18.14 30.16
C ASP A 704 9.29 17.80 29.57
N GLY A 705 8.23 18.45 30.08
CA GLY A 705 6.86 18.23 29.57
C GLY A 705 6.12 17.06 30.21
N LYS A 706 4.92 16.77 29.71
CA LYS A 706 4.02 15.75 30.29
C LYS A 706 4.02 14.43 29.49
N THR A 707 4.43 14.47 28.25
CA THR A 707 4.48 13.34 27.33
C THR A 707 5.58 13.57 26.30
N ILE A 708 6.20 12.50 25.82
CA ILE A 708 7.18 12.56 24.73
C ILE A 708 6.54 12.99 23.40
N MET A 709 5.24 12.76 23.23
CA MET A 709 4.50 13.06 22.01
C MET A 709 4.55 14.55 21.63
N THR A 710 4.63 15.43 22.61
CA THR A 710 4.74 16.88 22.44
C THR A 710 6.13 17.43 22.71
N ALA A 711 7.12 16.57 22.94
CA ALA A 711 8.51 16.97 23.09
C ALA A 711 9.08 17.44 21.74
N THR A 712 9.98 18.44 21.77
CA THR A 712 10.62 18.94 20.56
C THR A 712 11.48 17.85 19.90
N TRP A 713 11.41 17.74 18.58
CA TRP A 713 12.30 16.88 17.80
C TRP A 713 13.76 17.21 18.07
N PRO A 714 14.68 16.23 18.16
CA PRO A 714 16.10 16.48 18.36
C PRO A 714 16.70 17.38 17.26
N ASP A 715 17.36 18.45 17.67
CA ASP A 715 18.03 19.38 16.76
C ASP A 715 19.49 18.92 16.54
N PRO A 716 19.91 18.62 15.31
CA PRO A 716 21.29 18.23 15.03
C PRO A 716 22.31 19.35 15.37
N GLU A 717 21.91 20.62 15.33
CA GLU A 717 22.79 21.74 15.67
C GLU A 717 23.12 21.79 17.17
N GLU A 718 22.25 21.23 18.03
CA GLU A 718 22.53 21.12 19.47
C GLU A 718 23.50 19.97 19.81
N VAL A 719 23.86 19.09 18.84
CA VAL A 719 24.68 17.90 19.07
C VAL A 719 26.11 18.15 18.58
N PRO A 720 27.12 18.15 19.47
CA PRO A 720 28.51 18.36 19.09
C PRO A 720 29.04 17.27 18.15
N VAL A 721 29.77 17.66 17.14
CA VAL A 721 30.40 16.78 16.14
C VAL A 721 31.93 16.82 16.25
N ASP A 722 32.56 15.65 16.37
CA ASP A 722 34.02 15.48 16.35
C ASP A 722 34.37 14.29 15.46
N ARG A 723 34.68 14.57 14.19
CA ARG A 723 34.96 13.55 13.16
C ARG A 723 36.26 12.80 13.44
N ASP A 724 37.24 13.46 14.04
CA ASP A 724 38.53 12.84 14.36
C ASP A 724 38.37 11.83 15.51
N ALA A 725 37.62 12.21 16.54
CA ALA A 725 37.30 11.30 17.66
C ALA A 725 36.45 10.12 17.17
N ALA A 726 35.51 10.36 16.25
CA ALA A 726 34.69 9.31 15.67
C ALA A 726 35.55 8.29 14.89
N ALA A 727 36.40 8.76 14.01
CA ALA A 727 37.32 7.91 13.26
C ALA A 727 38.25 7.11 14.18
N ALA A 728 38.77 7.76 15.24
CA ALA A 728 39.62 7.08 16.20
C ALA A 728 38.89 5.97 16.99
N PHE A 729 37.64 6.20 17.38
CA PHE A 729 36.84 5.15 18.05
C PHE A 729 36.46 4.02 17.10
N GLU A 730 36.17 4.29 15.84
CA GLU A 730 35.92 3.26 14.81
C GLU A 730 37.14 2.36 14.59
N LEU A 731 38.35 2.92 14.65
CA LEU A 731 39.57 2.11 14.64
C LEU A 731 39.68 1.20 15.88
N VAL A 732 39.29 1.68 17.06
CA VAL A 732 39.22 0.86 18.29
C VAL A 732 38.19 -0.27 18.12
N GLN A 733 37.04 0.00 17.54
CA GLN A 733 36.01 -1.02 17.26
C GLN A 733 36.56 -2.11 16.34
N LEU A 734 37.12 -1.72 15.21
CA LEU A 734 37.72 -2.64 14.24
C LEU A 734 38.83 -3.51 14.88
N ALA A 735 39.70 -2.89 15.67
CA ALA A 735 40.77 -3.60 16.37
C ALA A 735 40.21 -4.57 17.41
N ALA A 736 39.20 -4.16 18.18
CA ALA A 736 38.59 -5.03 19.18
C ALA A 736 37.91 -6.24 18.54
N GLU A 737 37.23 -6.07 17.41
CA GLU A 737 36.64 -7.16 16.65
C GLU A 737 37.71 -8.13 16.11
N ARG A 738 38.80 -7.61 15.56
CA ARG A 738 39.90 -8.43 15.08
C ARG A 738 40.55 -9.19 16.23
N LEU A 739 40.75 -8.55 17.39
CA LEU A 739 41.31 -9.23 18.58
C LEU A 739 40.38 -10.32 19.13
N ARG A 740 39.04 -10.08 19.15
CA ARG A 740 38.07 -11.11 19.53
C ARG A 740 38.12 -12.31 18.59
N ASN A 741 38.23 -12.05 17.28
CA ASN A 741 38.38 -13.10 16.28
C ASN A 741 39.70 -13.86 16.46
N LEU A 742 40.83 -13.15 16.64
CA LEU A 742 42.13 -13.75 16.89
C LEU A 742 42.15 -14.58 18.18
N ARG A 743 41.52 -14.08 19.26
CA ARG A 743 41.32 -14.85 20.51
C ARG A 743 40.63 -16.18 20.25
N ALA A 744 39.53 -16.14 19.47
CA ALA A 744 38.79 -17.34 19.10
C ALA A 744 39.64 -18.25 18.18
N GLU A 745 40.46 -17.67 17.28
CA GLU A 745 41.40 -18.40 16.45
C GLU A 745 42.48 -19.13 17.27
N MET A 746 42.94 -18.51 18.34
CA MET A 746 43.93 -19.08 19.27
C MET A 746 43.35 -20.06 20.27
N GLY A 747 42.01 -20.30 20.23
CA GLY A 747 41.33 -21.19 21.18
C GLY A 747 41.31 -20.68 22.63
N LEU A 748 41.58 -19.40 22.84
CA LEU A 748 41.59 -18.77 24.14
C LEU A 748 40.16 -18.58 24.67
N GLN A 749 39.98 -18.84 25.97
CA GLN A 749 38.71 -18.56 26.64
C GLN A 749 38.45 -17.02 26.70
N PRO A 750 37.22 -16.56 26.81
CA PRO A 750 36.89 -15.13 26.79
C PRO A 750 37.61 -14.27 27.84
N ARG A 751 38.07 -14.84 28.97
CA ARG A 751 38.78 -14.15 30.04
C ARG A 751 40.22 -14.58 30.20
N GLU A 752 40.72 -15.40 29.31
CA GLU A 752 42.11 -15.82 29.37
C GLU A 752 43.05 -14.63 29.06
N PRO A 753 44.15 -14.43 29.80
CA PRO A 753 45.04 -13.29 29.60
C PRO A 753 45.57 -13.23 28.17
N LEU A 754 45.45 -12.05 27.54
CA LEU A 754 46.00 -11.74 26.22
C LEU A 754 46.70 -10.37 26.30
N THR A 755 47.92 -10.24 25.88
CA THR A 755 48.65 -8.97 25.82
C THR A 755 48.86 -8.56 24.39
N LEU A 756 48.39 -7.35 24.03
CA LEU A 756 48.62 -6.69 22.76
C LEU A 756 49.69 -5.61 22.94
N GLU A 757 50.82 -5.75 22.30
CA GLU A 757 51.81 -4.70 22.19
C GLU A 757 51.39 -3.73 21.05
N THR A 758 51.24 -2.45 21.38
CA THR A 758 50.77 -1.41 20.41
C THR A 758 51.89 -0.38 20.14
N PRO A 759 51.84 0.34 19.02
CA PRO A 759 52.68 1.51 18.78
C PRO A 759 52.55 2.54 19.90
N ALA A 760 53.65 3.24 20.22
CA ALA A 760 53.67 4.24 21.29
C ALA A 760 52.77 5.45 21.06
N ASN A 761 52.33 5.68 19.84
CA ASN A 761 51.44 6.78 19.43
C ASN A 761 49.90 6.49 19.63
N VAL A 762 49.53 5.31 20.09
CA VAL A 762 48.12 5.00 20.39
C VAL A 762 47.70 5.80 21.64
N PRO A 763 46.63 6.61 21.54
CA PRO A 763 46.16 7.39 22.70
C PRO A 763 45.79 6.50 23.88
N ALA A 764 46.13 6.92 25.09
CA ALA A 764 45.88 6.12 26.30
C ALA A 764 44.41 5.71 26.49
N GLN A 765 43.46 6.62 26.13
CA GLN A 765 42.02 6.28 26.14
C GLN A 765 41.66 5.20 25.12
N ALA A 766 42.23 5.26 23.91
CA ALA A 766 41.99 4.25 22.88
C ALA A 766 42.56 2.87 23.32
N ALA A 767 43.77 2.85 23.93
CA ALA A 767 44.36 1.65 24.48
C ALA A 767 43.51 1.05 25.61
N ALA A 768 42.99 1.86 26.54
CA ALA A 768 42.12 1.41 27.63
C ALA A 768 40.81 0.80 27.11
N LEU A 769 40.19 1.46 26.13
CA LEU A 769 38.96 0.97 25.47
C LEU A 769 39.19 -0.35 24.75
N LEU A 770 40.29 -0.43 23.98
CA LEU A 770 40.65 -1.63 23.26
C LEU A 770 40.89 -2.81 24.22
N GLY A 771 41.61 -2.55 25.35
CA GLY A 771 41.82 -3.52 26.40
C GLY A 771 40.52 -4.02 26.99
N HIS A 772 39.62 -3.11 27.30
CA HIS A 772 38.29 -3.44 27.85
C HIS A 772 37.45 -4.28 26.85
N PHE A 773 37.33 -3.82 25.63
CA PHE A 773 36.50 -4.50 24.63
C PHE A 773 37.01 -5.87 24.22
N ALA A 774 38.31 -6.03 24.14
CA ALA A 774 38.95 -7.28 23.74
C ALA A 774 39.35 -8.18 24.92
N ALA A 775 39.09 -7.74 26.15
CA ALA A 775 39.57 -8.39 27.37
C ALA A 775 41.10 -8.68 27.30
N ALA A 776 41.88 -7.70 26.87
CA ALA A 776 43.30 -7.78 26.64
C ALA A 776 44.06 -6.73 27.46
N SER A 777 45.32 -7.03 27.84
CA SER A 777 46.27 -6.01 28.28
C SER A 777 46.85 -5.32 27.07
N VAL A 778 46.83 -3.99 27.05
CA VAL A 778 47.39 -3.21 25.94
C VAL A 778 48.62 -2.46 26.46
N GLU A 779 49.79 -2.76 25.93
CA GLU A 779 51.07 -2.23 26.37
C GLU A 779 51.79 -1.53 25.22
N PRO A 780 52.32 -0.31 25.41
CA PRO A 780 53.08 0.33 24.38
C PRO A 780 54.46 -0.36 24.23
N ALA A 781 54.84 -0.75 23.03
CA ALA A 781 56.15 -1.37 22.76
C ALA A 781 56.76 -0.77 21.49
N PRO A 782 58.02 -0.34 21.53
CA PRO A 782 58.70 0.24 20.39
C PRO A 782 58.88 -0.71 19.18
N ALA A 783 58.75 -2.02 19.43
CA ALA A 783 58.93 -3.08 18.42
C ALA A 783 57.58 -3.55 17.79
N ALA A 784 56.44 -2.95 18.15
CA ALA A 784 55.12 -3.39 17.70
C ALA A 784 54.75 -2.94 16.27
N GLY A 785 55.70 -2.31 15.54
CA GLY A 785 55.42 -1.70 14.22
C GLY A 785 54.81 -0.30 14.32
N ASP A 786 54.55 0.30 13.17
CA ASP A 786 54.02 1.68 13.08
C ASP A 786 52.51 1.76 13.12
N THR A 787 51.85 0.63 12.92
CA THR A 787 50.36 0.56 12.83
C THR A 787 49.77 -0.49 13.78
N LEU A 788 48.48 -0.32 14.10
CA LEU A 788 47.72 -1.32 14.86
C LEU A 788 47.62 -2.67 14.13
N GLU A 789 47.64 -2.66 12.80
CA GLU A 789 47.66 -3.88 11.99
C GLU A 789 48.97 -4.67 12.16
N ASP A 790 50.12 -3.98 12.25
CA ASP A 790 51.41 -4.61 12.55
C ASP A 790 51.41 -5.28 13.94
N ALA A 791 50.82 -4.59 14.93
CA ALA A 791 50.66 -5.14 16.27
C ALA A 791 49.80 -6.41 16.31
N LEU A 792 48.69 -6.42 15.55
CA LEU A 792 47.83 -7.59 15.43
C LEU A 792 48.52 -8.74 14.67
N ALA A 793 49.23 -8.43 13.64
CA ALA A 793 50.05 -9.43 12.91
C ALA A 793 51.14 -10.05 13.78
N ALA A 794 51.86 -9.23 14.57
CA ALA A 794 52.87 -9.71 15.52
C ALA A 794 52.24 -10.61 16.62
N LEU A 795 51.03 -10.25 17.11
CA LEU A 795 50.33 -11.06 18.07
C LEU A 795 49.90 -12.41 17.48
N ARG A 796 49.41 -12.40 16.23
CA ARG A 796 49.02 -13.60 15.49
C ARG A 796 50.22 -14.54 15.28
N ALA A 797 51.42 -13.99 15.01
CA ALA A 797 52.61 -14.77 14.85
C ALA A 797 53.05 -15.49 16.15
N ARG A 798 52.58 -15.05 17.31
CA ARG A 798 52.84 -15.69 18.61
C ARG A 798 51.83 -16.79 18.96
N ALA A 799 50.80 -17.00 18.15
CA ALA A 799 49.80 -18.02 18.42
C ALA A 799 50.36 -19.43 18.31
N PRO A 800 49.91 -20.41 19.16
CA PRO A 800 50.38 -21.79 19.06
C PRO A 800 50.07 -22.36 17.67
N ARG A 801 51.12 -22.70 16.95
CA ARG A 801 51.10 -23.15 15.56
C ARG A 801 50.11 -24.31 15.32
N GLU A 802 50.15 -25.33 16.15
CA GLU A 802 49.31 -26.52 16.05
C GLU A 802 47.80 -26.19 16.11
N LEU A 803 47.40 -25.18 16.89
CA LEU A 803 46.00 -24.72 16.99
C LEU A 803 45.56 -23.99 15.73
N LEU A 804 46.43 -23.16 15.16
CA LEU A 804 46.15 -22.43 13.91
C LEU A 804 46.10 -23.39 12.73
N GLU A 805 47.01 -24.34 12.62
CA GLU A 805 47.03 -25.37 11.57
C GLU A 805 45.76 -26.25 11.67
N GLY A 806 45.39 -26.70 12.86
CA GLY A 806 44.19 -27.50 13.08
C GLY A 806 42.91 -26.76 12.68
N ARG A 807 42.84 -25.47 12.97
CA ARG A 807 41.67 -24.65 12.62
C ARG A 807 41.60 -24.35 11.11
N TYR A 808 42.72 -23.89 10.51
CA TYR A 808 42.77 -23.64 9.07
C TYR A 808 42.41 -24.90 8.27
N THR A 809 42.87 -26.06 8.71
CA THR A 809 42.51 -27.33 8.09
C THR A 809 40.98 -27.58 8.21
N LYS A 810 40.39 -27.31 9.37
CA LYS A 810 38.94 -27.46 9.58
C LYS A 810 38.13 -26.47 8.75
N ASP A 811 38.56 -25.21 8.68
CA ASP A 811 37.93 -24.17 7.87
C ASP A 811 38.03 -24.50 6.37
N LEU A 812 39.18 -25.00 5.90
CA LEU A 812 39.35 -25.47 4.54
C LEU A 812 38.41 -26.63 4.20
N MET A 813 38.22 -27.59 5.12
CA MET A 813 37.29 -28.69 4.94
C MET A 813 35.82 -28.17 4.85
N ARG A 814 35.45 -27.25 5.72
CA ARG A 814 34.12 -26.61 5.70
C ARG A 814 33.90 -25.86 4.38
N LEU A 815 34.83 -25.00 4.01
CA LEU A 815 34.76 -24.22 2.77
C LEU A 815 34.74 -25.09 1.51
N ALA A 816 35.53 -26.16 1.49
CA ALA A 816 35.51 -27.14 0.41
C ALA A 816 34.13 -27.80 0.26
N GLY A 817 33.50 -28.17 1.37
CA GLY A 817 32.15 -28.69 1.38
C GLY A 817 31.10 -27.70 0.83
N GLU A 818 31.21 -26.42 1.20
CA GLU A 818 30.30 -25.38 0.70
C GLU A 818 30.53 -25.09 -0.80
N VAL A 819 31.77 -25.03 -1.24
CA VAL A 819 32.14 -24.89 -2.66
C VAL A 819 31.58 -26.07 -3.46
N GLU A 820 31.83 -27.31 -3.04
CA GLU A 820 31.32 -28.50 -3.70
C GLU A 820 29.78 -28.52 -3.76
N ARG A 821 29.13 -28.11 -2.68
CA ARG A 821 27.65 -28.02 -2.64
C ARG A 821 27.11 -27.01 -3.67
N LEU A 822 27.72 -25.82 -3.74
CA LEU A 822 27.32 -24.79 -4.69
C LEU A 822 27.66 -25.14 -6.13
N GLU A 823 28.84 -25.79 -6.38
CA GLU A 823 29.22 -26.29 -7.70
C GLU A 823 28.24 -27.35 -8.20
N ARG A 824 27.86 -28.30 -7.34
CA ARG A 824 26.85 -29.33 -7.65
C ARG A 824 25.48 -28.72 -7.94
N LYS A 825 25.11 -27.65 -7.18
CA LYS A 825 23.85 -26.93 -7.42
C LYS A 825 23.86 -26.16 -8.74
N LEU A 826 24.97 -25.50 -9.07
CA LEU A 826 25.12 -24.71 -10.29
C LEU A 826 25.41 -25.54 -11.54
N SER A 827 25.90 -26.77 -11.40
CA SER A 827 26.05 -27.74 -12.51
C SER A 827 24.75 -28.49 -12.83
N ASN A 828 23.72 -28.36 -11.99
CA ASN A 828 22.41 -28.93 -12.29
C ASN A 828 21.70 -28.09 -13.34
N GLU A 829 21.72 -28.54 -14.59
CA GLU A 829 21.06 -27.85 -15.72
C GLU A 829 19.57 -27.58 -15.47
N ALA A 830 18.87 -28.49 -14.80
CA ALA A 830 17.45 -28.31 -14.49
C ALA A 830 17.20 -27.18 -13.46
N PHE A 831 18.15 -26.98 -12.55
CA PHE A 831 18.11 -25.85 -11.61
C PHE A 831 18.41 -24.54 -12.34
N VAL A 832 19.50 -24.49 -13.11
CA VAL A 832 19.93 -23.26 -13.81
C VAL A 832 18.91 -22.81 -14.86
N ALA A 833 18.19 -23.74 -15.50
CA ALA A 833 17.17 -23.43 -16.48
C ALA A 833 15.83 -22.97 -15.87
N LYS A 834 15.52 -23.38 -14.63
CA LYS A 834 14.24 -23.05 -13.94
C LYS A 834 14.34 -21.91 -12.94
N ALA A 835 15.52 -21.64 -12.41
CA ALA A 835 15.73 -20.57 -11.44
C ALA A 835 15.80 -19.20 -12.13
N ALA A 836 15.29 -18.15 -11.46
CA ALA A 836 15.41 -16.78 -11.94
C ALA A 836 16.88 -16.38 -12.10
N PRO A 837 17.24 -15.58 -13.13
CA PRO A 837 18.65 -15.21 -13.40
C PRO A 837 19.39 -14.57 -12.22
N ASP A 838 18.70 -13.78 -11.42
CA ASP A 838 19.23 -13.14 -10.20
C ASP A 838 19.54 -14.15 -9.08
N VAL A 839 18.77 -15.23 -8.95
CA VAL A 839 19.06 -16.32 -8.01
C VAL A 839 20.32 -17.06 -8.40
N VAL A 840 20.47 -17.35 -9.70
CA VAL A 840 21.67 -18.01 -10.23
C VAL A 840 22.90 -17.11 -10.05
N ALA A 841 22.74 -15.78 -10.28
CA ALA A 841 23.79 -14.80 -10.08
C ALA A 841 24.25 -14.72 -8.60
N LYS A 842 23.28 -14.71 -7.67
CA LYS A 842 23.57 -14.74 -6.21
C LYS A 842 24.31 -16.00 -5.79
N GLU A 843 23.92 -17.17 -6.29
CA GLU A 843 24.61 -18.42 -5.96
C GLU A 843 26.02 -18.47 -6.56
N ARG A 844 26.23 -17.89 -7.75
CA ARG A 844 27.58 -17.73 -8.33
C ARG A 844 28.44 -16.78 -7.51
N ALA A 845 27.89 -15.65 -7.08
CA ALA A 845 28.63 -14.71 -6.23
C ALA A 845 29.03 -15.33 -4.88
N LYS A 846 28.15 -16.15 -4.27
CA LYS A 846 28.49 -16.92 -3.05
C LYS A 846 29.60 -17.92 -3.31
N LEU A 847 29.56 -18.64 -4.43
CA LEU A 847 30.62 -19.59 -4.81
C LEU A 847 31.95 -18.88 -4.95
N GLU A 848 31.97 -17.72 -5.61
CA GLU A 848 33.17 -16.93 -5.78
C GLU A 848 33.71 -16.40 -4.45
N GLY A 849 32.83 -15.94 -3.56
CA GLY A 849 33.16 -15.54 -2.19
C GLY A 849 33.81 -16.67 -1.39
N TYR A 850 33.21 -17.87 -1.39
CA TYR A 850 33.81 -19.02 -0.68
C TYR A 850 35.12 -19.49 -1.28
N ARG A 851 35.29 -19.41 -2.59
CA ARG A 851 36.59 -19.72 -3.24
C ARG A 851 37.67 -18.71 -2.85
N LEU A 852 37.32 -17.43 -2.75
CA LEU A 852 38.24 -16.38 -2.32
C LEU A 852 38.67 -16.58 -0.87
N GLU A 853 37.69 -16.89 0.00
CA GLU A 853 37.94 -17.22 1.41
C GLU A 853 38.77 -18.48 1.55
N GLN A 854 38.49 -19.52 0.79
CA GLN A 854 39.29 -20.76 0.75
C GLN A 854 40.74 -20.49 0.36
N LYS A 855 40.96 -19.67 -0.68
CA LYS A 855 42.32 -19.27 -1.12
C LYS A 855 43.05 -18.48 -0.04
N SER A 856 42.35 -17.58 0.65
CA SER A 856 42.92 -16.79 1.75
C SER A 856 43.34 -17.69 2.93
N VAL A 857 42.45 -18.62 3.32
CA VAL A 857 42.75 -19.56 4.42
C VAL A 857 43.88 -20.54 4.04
N GLN A 858 43.94 -20.98 2.76
CA GLN A 858 45.01 -21.81 2.26
C GLN A 858 46.38 -21.06 2.31
N SER A 859 46.41 -19.81 1.82
CA SER A 859 47.59 -18.97 1.88
C SER A 859 48.07 -18.75 3.31
N ALA A 860 47.16 -18.63 4.27
CA ALA A 860 47.48 -18.49 5.68
C ALA A 860 48.04 -19.79 6.26
N LEU A 861 47.55 -20.95 5.84
CA LEU A 861 48.08 -22.26 6.23
C LEU A 861 49.46 -22.50 5.61
N ASP A 862 49.65 -22.16 4.33
CA ASP A 862 50.94 -22.30 3.64
C ASP A 862 52.00 -21.40 4.29
N ALA A 863 51.66 -20.18 4.63
CA ALA A 863 52.56 -19.25 5.34
C ALA A 863 53.00 -19.76 6.72
N LEU A 864 52.12 -20.49 7.42
CA LEU A 864 52.44 -21.16 8.68
C LEU A 864 53.39 -22.34 8.43
N THR A 865 53.29 -23.05 7.29
CA THR A 865 54.14 -24.21 6.97
C THR A 865 55.49 -23.77 6.45
N ASP A 866 55.55 -22.69 5.65
CA ASP A 866 56.82 -22.18 5.05
C ASP A 866 57.74 -21.49 6.07
N SER A 867 57.21 -21.05 7.21
CA SER A 867 58.04 -20.45 8.27
C SER A 867 59.01 -21.45 8.96
N VAL A 868 59.11 -22.69 8.48
CA VAL A 868 59.93 -23.80 9.02
C VAL A 868 61.05 -24.22 8.05
N ALA A 869 61.01 -23.75 6.78
CA ALA A 869 62.11 -23.90 5.84
C ALA A 869 63.07 -22.69 5.90
#